data_443631188f23b1539d1c7b2634af1f68
#
_entry.id   443631188f23b1539d1c7b2634af1f68
#
_cell.length_a   1.000
_cell.length_b   1.000
_cell.length_c   1.000
_cell.angle_alpha   90.00
_cell.angle_beta   90.00
_cell.angle_gamma   90.00
#
_symmetry.space_group_name_H-M   'P 1'
#
loop_
_entity.id
_entity.type
_entity.pdbx_description
1 polymer ?
#
loop_
_entity_poly.entity_id
_entity_poly.type
_entity_poly.pdbx_seq_one_letter_code
_entity_poly.pdbx_strand_id
1 'polypeptide(L)'
;MLSANGKNQVKKGDIVFIQGDPVTQVGVVLSGKVLMHSSWGRMVRPQGSFLALNDLSEDAYSATYTALEDSVIFALPCAGIESLHAIAEKNADYRAIMVSSQFKFITDVSRIRNAMSARVNRLYHFAKDSYAKYIDVCTQAGLHAITIDELEELQEYERIQDANEEKLGYYAQGAKIPLNAHKLYFSYSEEMVSYQVMEIMGLTASVKEDCMQMHDYIMDLLAVVGLRASHNLFEYACVQGQEMRRQGEVPKSMQTLLEEILAEVLFQYTELQKQCENLADLDIASLQKKIENVVSAEMTETEKKSKEEKDATIKRDMLSLKNSMDQVIKFGELEEEAAEKLKTNVDYLVQTPDRMSVEDDVKKAKKSIAPIVFQLYLKCYRKCRSGMTGVPKAVELFLNFGMLDERLLDEEHLEFLCSIEKEENEGPCNVFTMTEWLDEIQAGRRDPSKSEFDEDYVENLRTLKKQGDITEEEQKRLLNDMDKRVEYEVMNMQMANSRSLYGQPTSYMPILYKEAIFGYLDKILVTKKKINESISTLAKLDYSVFYREVLYSNNDLKIANETVMKEVYPDVILFPLFGINASMWQEVGGKNKGTPGRFCFPIMCSTNIDDLVTKLFGRFRWELCRCIQGMAWNDVKVKSLTSEYMDYIQFYRKNRELSDEAREKVKLQIQKGRNNSREIFVMDYEAWVKSEANGSMKMNKVARELLATYCPFNKELRAKLNAQRPYEVAMARFGRTALKKKQEFELKIKAIQKETDEIPEPIESTYKFYADL
;
A
#
# COMPACT_ATOMS: atom_id res chain seq x y z
N MET A 1 -10.06 -40.18 -13.14
CA MET A 1 -8.61 -40.38 -13.04
C MET A 1 -7.94 -39.97 -14.34
N LEU A 2 -6.85 -39.23 -14.26
CA LEU A 2 -6.08 -38.86 -15.45
C LEU A 2 -5.41 -40.08 -16.08
N SER A 3 -5.32 -40.11 -17.41
CA SER A 3 -4.59 -41.14 -18.13
C SER A 3 -3.09 -40.94 -17.89
N ALA A 4 -2.43 -41.93 -17.32
CA ALA A 4 -1.01 -41.88 -16.98
C ALA A 4 -0.13 -41.76 -18.23
N ASN A 5 0.97 -40.99 -18.12
CA ASN A 5 1.91 -40.68 -19.21
C ASN A 5 1.25 -40.00 -20.43
N GLY A 6 0.17 -39.25 -20.23
CA GLY A 6 -0.58 -38.63 -21.32
C GLY A 6 -1.03 -37.20 -21.06
N LYS A 7 -1.37 -36.52 -22.17
CA LYS A 7 -2.06 -35.24 -22.11
C LYS A 7 -3.54 -35.46 -21.87
N ASN A 8 -4.05 -34.95 -20.75
CA ASN A 8 -5.45 -35.04 -20.38
C ASN A 8 -6.10 -33.67 -20.60
N GLN A 9 -7.19 -33.66 -21.35
CA GLN A 9 -8.04 -32.45 -21.44
C GLN A 9 -9.04 -32.49 -20.30
N VAL A 10 -9.06 -31.48 -19.49
CA VAL A 10 -9.89 -31.36 -18.29
C VAL A 10 -10.77 -30.13 -18.47
N LYS A 11 -12.07 -30.27 -18.31
CA LYS A 11 -13.02 -29.15 -18.43
C LYS A 11 -13.07 -28.35 -17.14
N LYS A 12 -13.51 -27.10 -17.26
CA LYS A 12 -13.81 -26.26 -16.10
C LYS A 12 -14.72 -26.99 -15.10
N GLY A 13 -14.30 -27.07 -13.84
CA GLY A 13 -15.01 -27.70 -12.75
C GLY A 13 -14.66 -29.20 -12.54
N ASP A 14 -13.91 -29.82 -13.46
CA ASP A 14 -13.47 -31.19 -13.26
C ASP A 14 -12.40 -31.28 -12.17
N ILE A 15 -12.52 -32.34 -11.35
CA ILE A 15 -11.54 -32.62 -10.30
C ILE A 15 -10.39 -33.44 -10.89
N VAL A 16 -9.18 -32.97 -10.65
CA VAL A 16 -7.91 -33.58 -11.12
C VAL A 16 -7.38 -34.59 -10.12
N PHE A 17 -7.26 -34.17 -8.86
CA PHE A 17 -6.87 -35.01 -7.71
C PHE A 17 -7.80 -34.69 -6.54
N ILE A 18 -8.08 -35.69 -5.71
CA ILE A 18 -8.98 -35.57 -4.54
C ILE A 18 -8.14 -35.71 -3.27
N GLN A 19 -8.32 -34.80 -2.33
CA GLN A 19 -7.71 -34.86 -1.01
C GLN A 19 -8.08 -36.22 -0.33
N GLY A 20 -7.06 -36.87 0.23
CA GLY A 20 -7.23 -38.16 0.91
C GLY A 20 -7.06 -39.39 0.01
N ASP A 21 -7.10 -39.24 -1.33
CA ASP A 21 -6.77 -40.34 -2.22
C ASP A 21 -5.27 -40.67 -2.20
N PRO A 22 -4.86 -41.94 -2.39
CA PRO A 22 -3.45 -42.30 -2.44
C PRO A 22 -2.69 -41.58 -3.56
N VAL A 23 -1.48 -41.12 -3.28
CA VAL A 23 -0.63 -40.47 -4.27
C VAL A 23 -0.08 -41.46 -5.26
N THR A 24 -0.61 -41.46 -6.47
CA THR A 24 -0.20 -42.36 -7.56
C THR A 24 0.42 -41.64 -8.74
N GLN A 25 0.19 -40.35 -8.87
CA GLN A 25 0.68 -39.53 -9.98
C GLN A 25 0.77 -38.04 -9.60
N VAL A 26 1.62 -37.32 -10.31
CA VAL A 26 1.71 -35.87 -10.27
C VAL A 26 1.27 -35.29 -11.63
N GLY A 27 0.83 -34.06 -11.66
CA GLY A 27 0.40 -33.40 -12.88
C GLY A 27 1.29 -32.21 -13.26
N VAL A 28 1.41 -31.90 -14.55
CA VAL A 28 1.99 -30.66 -15.04
C VAL A 28 0.92 -29.92 -15.83
N VAL A 29 0.63 -28.69 -15.44
CA VAL A 29 -0.33 -27.83 -16.16
C VAL A 29 0.32 -27.33 -17.44
N LEU A 30 -0.09 -27.86 -18.58
CA LEU A 30 0.40 -27.45 -19.89
C LEU A 30 -0.32 -26.22 -20.43
N SER A 31 -1.61 -26.07 -20.11
CA SER A 31 -2.40 -24.86 -20.39
C SER A 31 -3.57 -24.77 -19.41
N GLY A 32 -4.08 -23.57 -19.15
CA GLY A 32 -5.17 -23.34 -18.22
C GLY A 32 -4.72 -23.12 -16.79
N LYS A 33 -5.67 -23.22 -15.86
CA LYS A 33 -5.48 -22.97 -14.42
C LYS A 33 -6.20 -24.02 -13.59
N VAL A 34 -5.56 -24.44 -12.51
CA VAL A 34 -6.09 -25.41 -11.55
C VAL A 34 -6.12 -24.78 -10.17
N LEU A 35 -7.23 -24.88 -9.49
CA LEU A 35 -7.39 -24.49 -8.10
C LEU A 35 -6.94 -25.64 -7.22
N MET A 36 -5.99 -25.38 -6.35
CA MET A 36 -5.67 -26.25 -5.21
C MET A 36 -6.39 -25.69 -3.99
N HIS A 37 -7.11 -26.54 -3.28
CA HIS A 37 -7.82 -26.17 -2.05
C HIS A 37 -7.80 -27.29 -1.01
N SER A 38 -7.72 -26.90 0.24
CA SER A 38 -7.62 -27.80 1.41
C SER A 38 -8.15 -27.07 2.66
N SER A 39 -8.13 -27.78 3.81
CA SER A 39 -8.48 -27.17 5.11
C SER A 39 -7.54 -26.04 5.54
N TRP A 40 -6.32 -25.98 5.05
CA TRP A 40 -5.31 -24.99 5.46
C TRP A 40 -5.09 -23.85 4.46
N GLY A 41 -5.58 -23.98 3.21
CA GLY A 41 -5.41 -22.91 2.24
C GLY A 41 -5.93 -23.20 0.85
N ARG A 42 -5.96 -22.16 0.04
CA ARG A 42 -6.46 -22.15 -1.32
C ARG A 42 -5.51 -21.35 -2.22
N MET A 43 -5.10 -21.94 -3.35
CA MET A 43 -4.21 -21.26 -4.30
C MET A 43 -4.46 -21.70 -5.74
N VAL A 44 -4.20 -20.80 -6.69
CA VAL A 44 -4.31 -21.07 -8.13
C VAL A 44 -2.98 -21.55 -8.68
N ARG A 45 -2.99 -22.65 -9.39
CA ARG A 45 -1.83 -23.23 -10.06
C ARG A 45 -1.94 -22.95 -11.57
N PRO A 46 -1.18 -21.99 -12.11
CA PRO A 46 -1.23 -21.63 -13.53
C PRO A 46 -0.40 -22.59 -14.39
N GLN A 47 -0.42 -22.34 -15.71
CA GLN A 47 0.45 -23.03 -16.67
C GLN A 47 1.91 -23.07 -16.22
N GLY A 48 2.57 -24.22 -16.36
CA GLY A 48 3.94 -24.45 -15.91
C GLY A 48 4.04 -24.85 -14.43
N SER A 49 2.93 -25.07 -13.75
CA SER A 49 2.93 -25.60 -12.37
C SER A 49 2.93 -27.11 -12.35
N PHE A 50 3.69 -27.68 -11.41
CA PHE A 50 3.48 -29.05 -10.98
C PHE A 50 2.33 -29.09 -9.97
N LEU A 51 1.48 -30.09 -10.06
CA LEU A 51 0.39 -30.41 -9.13
C LEU A 51 0.80 -31.64 -8.31
N ALA A 52 0.49 -31.61 -7.04
CA ALA A 52 0.72 -32.70 -6.09
C ALA A 52 2.19 -33.14 -5.91
N LEU A 53 3.17 -32.32 -6.31
CA LEU A 53 4.58 -32.67 -6.14
C LEU A 53 4.99 -32.73 -4.65
N ASN A 54 4.41 -31.86 -3.81
CA ASN A 54 4.69 -31.86 -2.37
C ASN A 54 4.03 -33.04 -1.63
N ASP A 55 3.06 -33.67 -2.25
CA ASP A 55 2.35 -34.80 -1.64
C ASP A 55 3.13 -36.13 -1.80
N LEU A 56 4.27 -36.13 -2.53
CA LEU A 56 5.13 -37.28 -2.69
C LEU A 56 5.80 -37.77 -1.38
N SER A 57 5.85 -36.93 -0.38
CA SER A 57 6.30 -37.28 0.97
C SER A 57 5.18 -37.75 1.89
N GLU A 58 3.94 -37.77 1.39
CA GLU A 58 2.75 -38.15 2.12
C GLU A 58 2.11 -39.38 1.46
N ASP A 59 1.31 -40.14 2.20
CA ASP A 59 0.62 -41.31 1.67
C ASP A 59 -0.59 -40.97 0.79
N ALA A 60 -1.13 -39.75 0.95
CA ALA A 60 -2.32 -39.28 0.28
C ALA A 60 -2.20 -37.80 -0.16
N TYR A 61 -2.98 -37.41 -1.17
CA TYR A 61 -3.04 -36.03 -1.59
C TYR A 61 -3.51 -35.11 -0.44
N SER A 62 -2.77 -34.08 -0.16
CA SER A 62 -3.03 -33.14 0.93
C SER A 62 -4.05 -32.05 0.57
N ALA A 63 -4.47 -32.01 -0.68
CA ALA A 63 -5.43 -31.02 -1.19
C ALA A 63 -6.23 -31.61 -2.37
N THR A 64 -7.40 -31.02 -2.63
CA THR A 64 -8.17 -31.25 -3.86
C THR A 64 -7.74 -30.26 -4.94
N TYR A 65 -7.62 -30.76 -6.18
CA TYR A 65 -7.22 -29.97 -7.33
C TYR A 65 -8.38 -29.94 -8.34
N THR A 66 -8.90 -28.75 -8.64
CA THR A 66 -10.07 -28.54 -9.53
C THR A 66 -9.72 -27.59 -10.66
N ALA A 67 -10.08 -27.92 -11.89
CA ALA A 67 -9.84 -27.04 -13.04
C ALA A 67 -10.72 -25.79 -12.99
N LEU A 68 -10.11 -24.60 -13.00
CA LEU A 68 -10.83 -23.31 -13.02
C LEU A 68 -11.32 -22.90 -14.42
N GLU A 69 -10.66 -23.42 -15.44
CA GLU A 69 -10.95 -23.23 -16.86
C GLU A 69 -10.57 -24.49 -17.63
N ASP A 70 -10.97 -24.60 -18.89
CA ASP A 70 -10.57 -25.73 -19.72
C ASP A 70 -9.05 -25.82 -19.79
N SER A 71 -8.53 -26.92 -19.28
CA SER A 71 -7.10 -27.06 -19.00
C SER A 71 -6.54 -28.35 -19.64
N VAL A 72 -5.25 -28.33 -19.94
CA VAL A 72 -4.52 -29.52 -20.39
C VAL A 72 -3.48 -29.88 -19.34
N ILE A 73 -3.57 -31.07 -18.80
CA ILE A 73 -2.68 -31.56 -17.75
C ILE A 73 -1.95 -32.80 -18.25
N PHE A 74 -0.62 -32.78 -18.11
CA PHE A 74 0.19 -33.97 -18.36
C PHE A 74 0.38 -34.74 -17.06
N ALA A 75 -0.13 -35.92 -17.00
CA ALA A 75 -0.03 -36.78 -15.82
C ALA A 75 1.23 -37.65 -15.89
N LEU A 76 2.02 -37.63 -14.82
CA LEU A 76 3.22 -38.45 -14.64
C LEU A 76 2.98 -39.46 -13.51
N PRO A 77 3.11 -40.79 -13.75
CA PRO A 77 3.08 -41.76 -12.69
C PRO A 77 4.20 -41.50 -11.69
N CYS A 78 3.82 -41.35 -10.44
CA CYS A 78 4.74 -41.03 -9.37
C CYS A 78 4.09 -41.42 -8.03
N ALA A 79 4.66 -42.37 -7.33
CA ALA A 79 4.09 -42.92 -6.10
C ALA A 79 5.10 -42.80 -4.93
N GLY A 80 5.82 -41.72 -4.85
CA GLY A 80 6.78 -41.45 -3.76
C GLY A 80 8.03 -40.70 -4.23
N ILE A 81 8.85 -40.34 -3.28
CA ILE A 81 10.08 -39.51 -3.48
C ILE A 81 11.05 -40.18 -4.46
N GLU A 82 11.17 -41.50 -4.45
CA GLU A 82 12.06 -42.23 -5.37
C GLU A 82 11.70 -42.01 -6.84
N SER A 83 10.43 -41.78 -7.13
CA SER A 83 9.96 -41.46 -8.48
C SER A 83 10.39 -40.05 -8.93
N LEU A 84 10.78 -39.18 -8.02
CA LEU A 84 11.23 -37.80 -8.32
C LEU A 84 12.50 -37.81 -9.17
N HIS A 85 13.48 -38.66 -8.80
CA HIS A 85 14.72 -38.84 -9.58
C HIS A 85 14.43 -39.25 -11.01
N ALA A 86 13.56 -40.26 -11.18
CA ALA A 86 13.17 -40.73 -12.51
C ALA A 86 12.48 -39.67 -13.37
N ILE A 87 11.72 -38.75 -12.79
CA ILE A 87 11.13 -37.63 -13.50
C ILE A 87 12.19 -36.60 -13.87
N ALA A 88 13.08 -36.24 -12.95
CA ALA A 88 14.16 -35.30 -13.17
C ALA A 88 15.20 -35.75 -14.20
N GLU A 89 15.43 -37.10 -14.29
CA GLU A 89 16.35 -37.69 -15.24
C GLU A 89 15.84 -37.63 -16.71
N LYS A 90 14.54 -37.82 -16.90
CA LYS A 90 13.94 -37.96 -18.23
C LYS A 90 14.08 -36.77 -19.14
N ASN A 91 14.05 -35.56 -18.62
CA ASN A 91 14.06 -34.33 -19.43
C ASN A 91 14.52 -33.11 -18.64
N ALA A 92 15.48 -32.36 -19.18
CA ALA A 92 15.96 -31.11 -18.59
C ALA A 92 14.87 -30.04 -18.43
N ASP A 93 13.89 -30.02 -19.32
CA ASP A 93 12.74 -29.08 -19.20
C ASP A 93 11.90 -29.37 -17.95
N TYR A 94 11.73 -30.65 -17.59
CA TYR A 94 11.01 -31.02 -16.36
C TYR A 94 11.74 -30.52 -15.11
N ARG A 95 13.06 -30.58 -15.07
CA ARG A 95 13.88 -30.07 -13.96
C ARG A 95 13.58 -28.59 -13.70
N ALA A 96 13.67 -27.77 -14.74
CA ALA A 96 13.44 -26.34 -14.64
C ALA A 96 12.02 -25.98 -14.22
N ILE A 97 11.02 -26.66 -14.81
CA ILE A 97 9.60 -26.46 -14.47
C ILE A 97 9.36 -26.88 -13.02
N MET A 98 9.95 -28.01 -12.59
CA MET A 98 9.82 -28.55 -11.22
C MET A 98 10.34 -27.53 -10.20
N VAL A 99 11.59 -27.07 -10.34
CA VAL A 99 12.18 -26.09 -9.41
C VAL A 99 11.43 -24.76 -9.43
N SER A 100 11.12 -24.24 -10.63
CA SER A 100 10.37 -22.97 -10.75
C SER A 100 8.97 -23.09 -10.13
N SER A 101 8.29 -24.23 -10.33
CA SER A 101 6.99 -24.50 -9.72
C SER A 101 7.07 -24.59 -8.21
N GLN A 102 8.12 -25.22 -7.67
CA GLN A 102 8.31 -25.36 -6.23
C GLN A 102 8.66 -24.02 -5.56
N PHE A 103 9.50 -23.20 -6.18
CA PHE A 103 9.78 -21.85 -5.67
C PHE A 103 8.52 -21.00 -5.57
N LYS A 104 7.64 -21.07 -6.57
CA LYS A 104 6.34 -20.39 -6.54
C LYS A 104 5.42 -20.98 -5.46
N PHE A 105 5.40 -22.30 -5.35
CA PHE A 105 4.54 -22.97 -4.39
C PHE A 105 4.88 -22.59 -2.96
N ILE A 106 6.14 -22.73 -2.53
CA ILE A 106 6.55 -22.35 -1.17
C ILE A 106 6.34 -20.86 -0.90
N THR A 107 6.50 -20.01 -1.92
CA THR A 107 6.19 -18.58 -1.80
C THR A 107 4.72 -18.32 -1.55
N ASP A 108 3.83 -19.04 -2.25
CA ASP A 108 2.38 -18.92 -2.08
C ASP A 108 1.95 -19.46 -0.71
N VAL A 109 2.47 -20.60 -0.27
CA VAL A 109 2.21 -21.15 1.08
C VAL A 109 2.68 -20.19 2.17
N SER A 110 3.87 -19.58 2.00
CA SER A 110 4.39 -18.57 2.94
C SER A 110 3.50 -17.33 3.02
N ARG A 111 2.86 -16.93 1.93
CA ARG A 111 1.88 -15.83 1.94
C ARG A 111 0.63 -16.19 2.70
N ILE A 112 0.10 -17.42 2.52
CA ILE A 112 -1.03 -17.91 3.29
C ILE A 112 -0.70 -17.88 4.77
N ARG A 113 0.47 -18.38 5.16
CA ARG A 113 0.96 -18.35 6.54
C ARG A 113 1.01 -16.91 7.09
N ASN A 114 1.60 -15.99 6.33
CA ASN A 114 1.72 -14.60 6.78
C ASN A 114 0.36 -13.91 6.92
N ALA A 115 -0.59 -14.21 6.04
CA ALA A 115 -1.96 -13.71 6.14
C ALA A 115 -2.66 -14.30 7.39
N MET A 116 -2.49 -15.60 7.67
CA MET A 116 -3.03 -16.21 8.88
C MET A 116 -2.41 -15.64 10.15
N SER A 117 -1.07 -15.44 10.17
CA SER A 117 -0.38 -14.83 11.31
C SER A 117 -0.89 -13.41 11.61
N ALA A 118 -1.15 -12.61 10.58
CA ALA A 118 -1.75 -11.29 10.76
C ALA A 118 -3.17 -11.37 11.36
N ARG A 119 -3.96 -12.37 10.95
CA ARG A 119 -5.30 -12.61 11.50
C ARG A 119 -5.26 -13.10 12.94
N VAL A 120 -4.37 -14.02 13.24
CA VAL A 120 -4.15 -14.50 14.61
C VAL A 120 -3.88 -13.34 15.54
N ASN A 121 -2.91 -12.49 15.20
CA ASN A 121 -2.55 -11.33 16.00
C ASN A 121 -3.73 -10.34 16.15
N ARG A 122 -4.43 -10.08 15.06
CA ARG A 122 -5.59 -9.19 15.07
C ARG A 122 -6.70 -9.73 15.97
N LEU A 123 -7.07 -10.99 15.79
CA LEU A 123 -8.16 -11.61 16.52
C LEU A 123 -7.83 -11.76 18.00
N TYR A 124 -6.58 -12.05 18.34
CA TYR A 124 -6.09 -12.06 19.71
C TYR A 124 -6.30 -10.70 20.40
N HIS A 125 -5.82 -9.62 19.79
CA HIS A 125 -6.00 -8.27 20.34
C HIS A 125 -7.48 -7.87 20.40
N PHE A 126 -8.24 -8.17 19.35
CA PHE A 126 -9.67 -7.92 19.32
C PHE A 126 -10.41 -8.66 20.46
N ALA A 127 -10.14 -9.92 20.67
CA ALA A 127 -10.76 -10.71 21.73
C ALA A 127 -10.45 -10.12 23.11
N LYS A 128 -9.19 -9.78 23.38
CA LYS A 128 -8.77 -9.14 24.63
C LYS A 128 -9.42 -7.77 24.85
N ASP A 129 -9.36 -6.92 23.83
CA ASP A 129 -9.91 -5.56 23.93
C ASP A 129 -11.43 -5.58 24.09
N SER A 130 -12.13 -6.46 23.37
CA SER A 130 -13.59 -6.62 23.45
C SER A 130 -14.00 -7.18 24.80
N TYR A 131 -13.24 -8.11 25.35
CA TYR A 131 -13.51 -8.64 26.70
C TYR A 131 -13.29 -7.58 27.76
N ALA A 132 -12.22 -6.80 27.68
CA ALA A 132 -11.97 -5.68 28.61
C ALA A 132 -13.07 -4.62 28.50
N LYS A 133 -13.51 -4.25 27.28
CA LYS A 133 -14.66 -3.34 27.06
C LYS A 133 -15.94 -3.90 27.67
N TYR A 134 -16.20 -5.20 27.54
CA TYR A 134 -17.38 -5.86 28.09
C TYR A 134 -17.41 -5.74 29.60
N ILE A 135 -16.30 -6.03 30.30
CA ILE A 135 -16.17 -5.90 31.74
C ILE A 135 -16.39 -4.44 32.16
N ASP A 136 -15.78 -3.49 31.47
CA ASP A 136 -15.90 -2.06 31.79
C ASP A 136 -17.34 -1.56 31.64
N VAL A 137 -18.01 -1.91 30.52
CA VAL A 137 -19.42 -1.54 30.31
C VAL A 137 -20.35 -2.15 31.35
N CYS A 138 -20.15 -3.40 31.73
CA CYS A 138 -20.93 -4.03 32.82
C CYS A 138 -20.69 -3.31 34.15
N THR A 139 -19.45 -3.00 34.49
CA THR A 139 -19.07 -2.30 35.72
C THR A 139 -19.70 -0.91 35.77
N GLN A 140 -19.66 -0.15 34.69
CA GLN A 140 -20.29 1.18 34.60
C GLN A 140 -21.80 1.12 34.75
N ALA A 141 -22.42 0.03 34.30
CA ALA A 141 -23.85 -0.23 34.50
C ALA A 141 -24.21 -0.80 35.90
N GLY A 142 -23.23 -1.00 36.76
CA GLY A 142 -23.43 -1.59 38.07
C GLY A 142 -23.76 -3.10 38.08
N LEU A 143 -23.39 -3.80 36.98
CA LEU A 143 -23.58 -5.23 36.83
C LEU A 143 -22.24 -5.98 36.98
N HIS A 144 -22.33 -7.21 37.48
CA HIS A 144 -21.20 -8.12 37.47
C HIS A 144 -21.07 -8.77 36.08
N ALA A 145 -19.96 -8.56 35.40
CA ALA A 145 -19.67 -9.24 34.15
C ALA A 145 -19.61 -10.76 34.36
N ILE A 146 -20.15 -11.51 33.43
CA ILE A 146 -19.99 -12.97 33.41
C ILE A 146 -18.59 -13.27 32.89
N THR A 147 -17.77 -13.96 33.70
CA THR A 147 -16.37 -14.25 33.33
C THR A 147 -16.27 -15.36 32.30
N ILE A 148 -15.24 -15.28 31.49
CA ILE A 148 -14.87 -16.27 30.45
C ILE A 148 -13.42 -16.63 30.71
N ASP A 149 -13.18 -17.79 31.31
CA ASP A 149 -11.85 -18.21 31.77
C ASP A 149 -10.86 -18.25 30.58
N GLU A 150 -11.29 -18.71 29.40
CA GLU A 150 -10.47 -18.77 28.20
C GLU A 150 -10.03 -17.36 27.69
N LEU A 151 -10.79 -16.31 27.96
CA LEU A 151 -10.41 -14.94 27.61
C LEU A 151 -9.59 -14.26 28.71
N GLU A 152 -9.77 -14.64 29.97
CA GLU A 152 -8.94 -14.16 31.07
C GLU A 152 -7.52 -14.70 31.00
N GLU A 153 -7.38 -15.99 30.69
CA GLU A 153 -6.10 -16.70 30.56
C GLU A 153 -5.54 -16.65 29.11
N LEU A 154 -6.18 -15.89 28.22
CA LEU A 154 -5.80 -15.87 26.80
C LEU A 154 -4.36 -15.43 26.61
N GLN A 155 -3.56 -16.33 26.03
CA GLN A 155 -2.16 -16.10 25.70
C GLN A 155 -2.00 -15.79 24.22
N GLU A 156 -0.95 -15.05 23.89
CA GLU A 156 -0.54 -14.78 22.52
C GLU A 156 -0.12 -16.09 21.86
N TYR A 157 -0.46 -16.25 20.59
CA TYR A 157 -0.08 -17.43 19.83
C TYR A 157 1.43 -17.55 19.69
N GLU A 158 1.98 -18.61 20.25
CA GLU A 158 3.41 -18.92 20.09
C GLU A 158 3.59 -19.94 18.95
N ARG A 159 4.45 -19.62 18.02
CA ARG A 159 4.82 -20.54 16.93
C ARG A 159 5.61 -21.72 17.47
N ILE A 160 5.19 -22.92 17.14
CA ILE A 160 5.85 -24.16 17.58
C ILE A 160 7.16 -24.40 16.81
N GLN A 161 7.24 -23.91 15.56
CA GLN A 161 8.44 -24.05 14.74
C GLN A 161 8.82 -22.70 14.11
N ASP A 162 10.08 -22.32 14.31
CA ASP A 162 10.66 -21.21 13.55
C ASP A 162 10.85 -21.65 12.10
N ALA A 163 9.96 -21.21 11.22
CA ALA A 163 10.19 -21.34 9.81
C ALA A 163 11.49 -20.59 9.46
N ASN A 164 12.36 -21.23 8.68
CA ASN A 164 13.61 -20.62 8.26
C ASN A 164 13.35 -19.45 7.31
N GLU A 165 13.11 -18.25 7.86
CA GLU A 165 12.73 -17.04 7.12
C GLU A 165 13.80 -16.65 6.08
N GLU A 166 15.06 -16.94 6.33
CA GLU A 166 16.13 -16.70 5.37
C GLU A 166 15.98 -17.59 4.13
N LYS A 167 15.70 -18.88 4.33
CA LYS A 167 15.43 -19.81 3.23
C LYS A 167 14.14 -19.46 2.49
N LEU A 168 13.07 -19.13 3.20
CA LEU A 168 11.82 -18.68 2.56
C LEU A 168 12.05 -17.42 1.72
N GLY A 169 12.84 -16.46 2.23
CA GLY A 169 13.25 -15.26 1.49
C GLY A 169 14.05 -15.60 0.23
N TYR A 170 14.97 -16.56 0.31
CA TYR A 170 15.72 -17.06 -0.84
C TYR A 170 14.79 -17.64 -1.93
N TYR A 171 13.88 -18.52 -1.56
CA TYR A 171 12.95 -19.11 -2.52
C TYR A 171 11.96 -18.11 -3.10
N ALA A 172 11.53 -17.12 -2.33
CA ALA A 172 10.72 -16.02 -2.82
C ALA A 172 11.46 -15.14 -3.87
N GLN A 173 12.77 -14.99 -3.76
CA GLN A 173 13.57 -14.36 -4.81
C GLN A 173 13.69 -15.27 -6.05
N GLY A 174 13.92 -16.57 -5.84
CA GLY A 174 13.97 -17.57 -6.91
C GLY A 174 12.66 -17.65 -7.70
N ALA A 175 11.51 -17.53 -7.04
CA ALA A 175 10.19 -17.50 -7.68
C ALA A 175 10.01 -16.37 -8.71
N LYS A 176 10.77 -15.30 -8.61
CA LYS A 176 10.77 -14.16 -9.55
C LYS A 176 11.62 -14.41 -10.80
N ILE A 177 12.42 -15.45 -10.80
CA ILE A 177 13.31 -15.78 -11.92
C ILE A 177 12.47 -16.35 -13.08
N PRO A 178 12.62 -15.85 -14.32
CA PRO A 178 11.91 -16.38 -15.47
C PRO A 178 12.25 -17.85 -15.75
N LEU A 179 11.28 -18.64 -16.23
CA LEU A 179 11.46 -20.07 -16.50
C LEU A 179 12.64 -20.36 -17.43
N ASN A 180 12.92 -19.48 -18.41
CA ASN A 180 14.06 -19.65 -19.31
C ASN A 180 15.41 -19.56 -18.57
N ALA A 181 15.51 -18.71 -17.56
CA ALA A 181 16.69 -18.64 -16.71
C ALA A 181 16.80 -19.88 -15.80
N HIS A 182 15.66 -20.36 -15.27
CA HIS A 182 15.63 -21.65 -14.58
C HIS A 182 16.10 -22.81 -15.47
N LYS A 183 15.66 -22.86 -16.74
CA LYS A 183 16.09 -23.86 -17.71
C LYS A 183 17.59 -23.85 -17.93
N LEU A 184 18.19 -22.66 -17.99
CA LEU A 184 19.63 -22.52 -18.16
C LEU A 184 20.39 -22.95 -16.90
N TYR A 185 19.90 -22.60 -15.72
CA TYR A 185 20.60 -22.78 -14.45
C TYR A 185 20.50 -24.22 -13.92
N PHE A 186 19.32 -24.83 -14.01
CA PHE A 186 19.05 -26.15 -13.42
C PHE A 186 19.09 -27.31 -14.42
N SER A 187 19.56 -27.07 -15.65
CA SER A 187 19.70 -28.12 -16.65
C SER A 187 20.92 -29.05 -16.41
N TYR A 188 21.85 -28.69 -15.52
CA TYR A 188 23.14 -29.32 -15.41
C TYR A 188 23.19 -30.53 -14.45
N SER A 189 22.40 -30.53 -13.40
CA SER A 189 22.47 -31.60 -12.39
C SER A 189 21.08 -32.00 -11.91
N GLU A 190 20.77 -33.23 -12.11
CA GLU A 190 19.60 -33.91 -11.62
C GLU A 190 19.58 -34.01 -10.10
N GLU A 191 20.74 -34.37 -9.50
CA GLU A 191 20.92 -34.49 -8.07
C GLU A 191 20.64 -33.16 -7.35
N MET A 192 21.14 -32.04 -7.91
CA MET A 192 20.91 -30.70 -7.37
C MET A 192 19.43 -30.30 -7.42
N VAL A 193 18.73 -30.63 -8.50
CA VAL A 193 17.29 -30.37 -8.64
C VAL A 193 16.49 -31.17 -7.62
N SER A 194 16.79 -32.48 -7.51
CA SER A 194 16.13 -33.36 -6.55
C SER A 194 16.36 -32.90 -5.11
N TYR A 195 17.59 -32.52 -4.77
CA TYR A 195 17.93 -31.98 -3.45
C TYR A 195 17.12 -30.70 -3.12
N GLN A 196 17.09 -29.73 -4.04
CA GLN A 196 16.34 -28.50 -3.82
C GLN A 196 14.83 -28.72 -3.70
N VAL A 197 14.28 -29.60 -4.52
CA VAL A 197 12.84 -29.93 -4.44
C VAL A 197 12.53 -30.59 -3.10
N MET A 198 13.35 -31.53 -2.64
CA MET A 198 13.16 -32.18 -1.34
C MET A 198 13.30 -31.19 -0.17
N GLU A 199 14.26 -30.26 -0.23
CA GLU A 199 14.41 -29.22 0.79
C GLU A 199 13.16 -28.32 0.85
N ILE A 200 12.63 -27.92 -0.31
CA ILE A 200 11.39 -27.10 -0.38
C ILE A 200 10.20 -27.89 0.12
N MET A 201 10.11 -29.20 -0.17
CA MET A 201 9.04 -30.07 0.35
C MET A 201 9.04 -30.08 1.88
N GLY A 202 10.22 -30.24 2.50
CA GLY A 202 10.37 -30.21 3.96
C GLY A 202 9.97 -28.86 4.57
N LEU A 203 10.42 -27.76 3.96
CA LEU A 203 10.00 -26.41 4.40
C LEU A 203 8.51 -26.18 4.19
N THR A 204 7.95 -26.68 3.10
CA THR A 204 6.50 -26.56 2.82
C THR A 204 5.68 -27.29 3.87
N ALA A 205 6.10 -28.50 4.26
CA ALA A 205 5.43 -29.26 5.30
C ALA A 205 5.39 -28.48 6.63
N SER A 206 6.53 -27.90 7.04
CA SER A 206 6.60 -27.09 8.25
C SER A 206 5.70 -25.84 8.19
N VAL A 207 5.74 -25.10 7.08
CA VAL A 207 4.89 -23.89 6.91
C VAL A 207 3.41 -24.25 6.83
N LYS A 208 3.07 -25.39 6.24
CA LYS A 208 1.70 -25.92 6.17
C LYS A 208 1.18 -26.29 7.56
N GLU A 209 2.01 -26.93 8.38
CA GLU A 209 1.67 -27.25 9.77
C GLU A 209 1.39 -25.98 10.59
N ASP A 210 2.23 -24.93 10.45
CA ASP A 210 1.97 -23.61 11.02
C ASP A 210 0.60 -23.07 10.59
N CYS A 211 0.25 -23.18 9.31
CA CYS A 211 -1.05 -22.72 8.81
C CYS A 211 -2.21 -23.47 9.44
N MET A 212 -2.08 -24.78 9.63
CA MET A 212 -3.12 -25.61 10.26
C MET A 212 -3.31 -25.23 11.73
N GLN A 213 -2.24 -25.06 12.47
CA GLN A 213 -2.30 -24.65 13.88
C GLN A 213 -2.87 -23.24 14.06
N MET A 214 -2.49 -22.30 13.20
CA MET A 214 -3.09 -20.95 13.21
C MET A 214 -4.57 -20.99 12.84
N HIS A 215 -4.97 -21.85 11.91
CA HIS A 215 -6.38 -22.06 11.59
C HIS A 215 -7.18 -22.52 12.82
N ASP A 216 -6.68 -23.53 13.51
CA ASP A 216 -7.34 -24.07 14.68
C ASP A 216 -7.43 -23.03 15.81
N TYR A 217 -6.35 -22.30 16.05
CA TYR A 217 -6.33 -21.19 17.01
C TYR A 217 -7.36 -20.09 16.66
N ILE A 218 -7.48 -19.72 15.37
CA ILE A 218 -8.49 -18.74 14.91
C ILE A 218 -9.90 -19.30 15.17
N MET A 219 -10.15 -20.56 14.87
CA MET A 219 -11.46 -21.18 15.09
C MET A 219 -11.82 -21.24 16.57
N ASP A 220 -10.87 -21.56 17.44
CA ASP A 220 -11.07 -21.57 18.90
C ASP A 220 -11.39 -20.17 19.42
N LEU A 221 -10.65 -19.15 18.99
CA LEU A 221 -10.95 -17.77 19.36
C LEU A 221 -12.33 -17.31 18.85
N LEU A 222 -12.66 -17.59 17.62
CA LEU A 222 -13.99 -17.29 17.06
C LEU A 222 -15.10 -18.00 17.83
N ALA A 223 -14.86 -19.23 18.23
CA ALA A 223 -15.80 -19.96 19.06
C ALA A 223 -16.06 -19.26 20.40
N VAL A 224 -15.00 -18.88 21.10
CA VAL A 224 -15.09 -18.20 22.43
C VAL A 224 -15.65 -16.79 22.30
N VAL A 225 -15.34 -16.08 21.21
CA VAL A 225 -15.83 -14.70 20.99
C VAL A 225 -17.30 -14.68 20.56
N GLY A 226 -17.76 -15.63 19.71
CA GLY A 226 -19.14 -15.52 19.23
C GLY A 226 -19.75 -16.72 18.52
N LEU A 227 -18.99 -17.75 18.13
CA LEU A 227 -19.52 -18.86 17.31
C LEU A 227 -19.99 -20.09 18.10
N ARG A 228 -19.62 -20.25 19.35
CA ARG A 228 -20.18 -21.32 20.19
C ARG A 228 -21.67 -21.14 20.36
N ALA A 229 -22.40 -22.23 20.47
CA ALA A 229 -23.84 -22.18 20.73
C ALA A 229 -24.20 -21.50 22.05
N SER A 230 -23.29 -21.56 23.02
CA SER A 230 -23.42 -20.94 24.36
C SER A 230 -22.03 -20.70 24.96
N HIS A 231 -21.96 -19.90 26.02
CA HIS A 231 -20.71 -19.62 26.74
C HIS A 231 -19.64 -18.92 25.87
N ASN A 232 -20.04 -17.86 25.22
CA ASN A 232 -19.15 -17.00 24.45
C ASN A 232 -19.40 -15.52 24.79
N LEU A 233 -18.46 -14.65 24.41
CA LEU A 233 -18.50 -13.23 24.74
C LEU A 233 -19.76 -12.52 24.17
N PHE A 234 -20.13 -12.84 22.92
CA PHE A 234 -21.32 -12.26 22.29
C PHE A 234 -22.60 -12.60 23.04
N GLU A 235 -22.79 -13.86 23.42
CA GLU A 235 -23.95 -14.32 24.17
C GLU A 235 -24.02 -13.65 25.55
N TYR A 236 -22.90 -13.57 26.26
CA TYR A 236 -22.85 -12.95 27.57
C TYR A 236 -23.09 -11.43 27.51
N ALA A 237 -22.56 -10.77 26.48
CA ALA A 237 -22.85 -9.37 26.23
C ALA A 237 -24.33 -9.14 25.89
N CYS A 238 -24.98 -10.06 25.14
CA CYS A 238 -26.43 -10.01 24.90
C CYS A 238 -27.23 -10.19 26.23
N VAL A 239 -26.85 -11.13 27.07
CA VAL A 239 -27.51 -11.37 28.37
C VAL A 239 -27.40 -10.14 29.27
N GLN A 240 -26.20 -9.58 29.41
CA GLN A 240 -25.97 -8.37 30.20
C GLN A 240 -26.66 -7.14 29.61
N GLY A 241 -26.68 -7.00 28.31
CA GLY A 241 -27.43 -5.95 27.63
C GLY A 241 -28.93 -6.03 27.88
N GLN A 242 -29.52 -7.24 27.92
CA GLN A 242 -30.92 -7.45 28.30
C GLN A 242 -31.17 -7.09 29.77
N GLU A 243 -30.23 -7.38 30.67
CA GLU A 243 -30.34 -7.02 32.05
C GLU A 243 -30.22 -5.49 32.25
N MET A 244 -29.33 -4.82 31.59
CA MET A 244 -29.23 -3.35 31.55
C MET A 244 -30.57 -2.73 31.07
N ARG A 245 -31.18 -3.33 30.07
CA ARG A 245 -32.49 -2.90 29.55
C ARG A 245 -33.61 -3.05 30.59
N ARG A 246 -33.59 -4.13 31.40
CA ARG A 246 -34.57 -4.31 32.48
C ARG A 246 -34.42 -3.25 33.58
N GLN A 247 -33.18 -2.75 33.78
CA GLN A 247 -32.89 -1.70 34.75
C GLN A 247 -33.10 -0.28 34.20
N GLY A 248 -33.31 -0.12 32.88
CA GLY A 248 -33.52 1.17 32.26
C GLY A 248 -33.21 1.19 30.79
N GLU A 249 -32.09 1.79 30.39
CA GLU A 249 -31.66 1.97 29.02
C GLU A 249 -30.36 1.20 28.77
N VAL A 250 -30.24 0.61 27.58
CA VAL A 250 -29.01 -0.04 27.15
C VAL A 250 -27.99 1.02 26.74
N PRO A 251 -26.83 1.09 27.42
CA PRO A 251 -25.80 2.06 27.03
C PRO A 251 -25.35 1.89 25.59
N LYS A 252 -25.09 3.01 24.90
CA LYS A 252 -24.59 2.99 23.52
C LYS A 252 -23.26 2.18 23.41
N SER A 253 -22.44 2.19 24.45
CA SER A 253 -21.22 1.39 24.51
C SER A 253 -21.47 -0.12 24.44
N MET A 254 -22.55 -0.63 25.02
CA MET A 254 -22.93 -2.04 24.92
C MET A 254 -23.44 -2.38 23.51
N GLN A 255 -24.24 -1.48 22.92
CA GLN A 255 -24.72 -1.67 21.54
C GLN A 255 -23.53 -1.73 20.57
N THR A 256 -22.63 -0.75 20.63
CA THR A 256 -21.42 -0.72 19.82
C THR A 256 -20.55 -1.98 20.01
N LEU A 257 -20.39 -2.44 21.23
CA LEU A 257 -19.63 -3.65 21.52
C LEU A 257 -20.23 -4.90 20.84
N LEU A 258 -21.55 -5.06 20.90
CA LEU A 258 -22.24 -6.19 20.27
C LEU A 258 -22.09 -6.17 18.73
N GLU A 259 -22.21 -4.98 18.14
CA GLU A 259 -22.03 -4.77 16.70
C GLU A 259 -20.58 -5.04 16.29
N GLU A 260 -19.59 -4.53 17.02
CA GLU A 260 -18.17 -4.78 16.80
C GLU A 260 -17.83 -6.28 16.86
N ILE A 261 -18.34 -7.00 17.89
CA ILE A 261 -18.11 -8.44 18.02
C ILE A 261 -18.69 -9.20 16.83
N LEU A 262 -19.94 -8.90 16.49
CA LEU A 262 -20.61 -9.58 15.36
C LEU A 262 -19.88 -9.31 14.05
N ALA A 263 -19.53 -8.07 13.79
CA ALA A 263 -18.82 -7.66 12.57
C ALA A 263 -17.48 -8.40 12.43
N GLU A 264 -16.68 -8.43 13.48
CA GLU A 264 -15.36 -9.10 13.44
C GLU A 264 -15.49 -10.62 13.28
N VAL A 265 -16.42 -11.26 14.01
CA VAL A 265 -16.69 -12.69 13.91
C VAL A 265 -17.12 -13.06 12.49
N LEU A 266 -18.08 -12.33 11.93
CA LEU A 266 -18.56 -12.56 10.57
C LEU A 266 -17.45 -12.35 9.54
N PHE A 267 -16.65 -11.31 9.73
CA PHE A 267 -15.52 -11.04 8.87
C PHE A 267 -14.52 -12.18 8.85
N GLN A 268 -13.99 -12.54 10.00
CA GLN A 268 -12.94 -13.57 10.10
C GLN A 268 -13.45 -14.93 9.61
N TYR A 269 -14.69 -15.29 9.94
CA TYR A 269 -15.29 -16.53 9.49
C TYR A 269 -15.49 -16.58 7.97
N THR A 270 -16.01 -15.50 7.38
CA THR A 270 -16.19 -15.40 5.93
C THR A 270 -14.86 -15.49 5.18
N GLU A 271 -13.81 -14.89 5.75
CA GLU A 271 -12.48 -14.97 5.16
C GLU A 271 -11.87 -16.38 5.25
N LEU A 272 -12.13 -17.09 6.35
CA LEU A 272 -11.74 -18.50 6.46
C LEU A 272 -12.51 -19.38 5.46
N GLN A 273 -13.82 -19.16 5.27
CA GLN A 273 -14.60 -19.88 4.25
C GLN A 273 -14.05 -19.71 2.83
N LYS A 274 -13.51 -18.53 2.53
CA LYS A 274 -12.90 -18.25 1.22
C LYS A 274 -11.52 -18.88 1.06
N GLN A 275 -10.80 -19.01 2.16
CA GLN A 275 -9.43 -19.49 2.20
C GLN A 275 -9.34 -21.01 2.42
N CYS A 276 -10.30 -21.59 3.13
CA CYS A 276 -10.34 -23.00 3.50
C CYS A 276 -11.63 -23.65 3.03
N GLU A 277 -11.63 -24.96 2.84
CA GLU A 277 -12.85 -25.74 2.51
C GLU A 277 -13.60 -26.18 3.78
N ASN A 278 -14.89 -26.47 3.58
CA ASN A 278 -15.75 -27.20 4.53
C ASN A 278 -16.20 -26.44 5.79
N LEU A 279 -16.19 -25.12 5.79
CA LEU A 279 -16.87 -24.36 6.84
C LEU A 279 -18.36 -24.20 6.47
N ALA A 280 -19.24 -24.52 7.44
CA ALA A 280 -20.69 -24.37 7.27
C ALA A 280 -21.09 -22.89 7.14
N ASP A 281 -22.23 -22.63 6.49
CA ASP A 281 -22.78 -21.27 6.45
C ASP A 281 -23.24 -20.83 7.85
N LEU A 282 -22.96 -19.60 8.22
CA LEU A 282 -23.42 -18.98 9.47
C LEU A 282 -24.86 -18.48 9.35
N ASP A 283 -25.65 -18.72 10.36
CA ASP A 283 -26.98 -18.09 10.50
C ASP A 283 -26.86 -16.65 11.03
N ILE A 284 -26.49 -15.77 10.09
CA ILE A 284 -26.30 -14.33 10.37
C ILE A 284 -27.59 -13.70 10.86
N ALA A 285 -28.74 -14.09 10.30
CA ALA A 285 -30.04 -13.54 10.68
C ALA A 285 -30.39 -13.82 12.15
N SER A 286 -30.03 -15.00 12.65
CA SER A 286 -30.21 -15.33 14.07
C SER A 286 -29.34 -14.47 14.99
N LEU A 287 -28.09 -14.22 14.60
CA LEU A 287 -27.16 -13.39 15.39
C LEU A 287 -27.59 -11.92 15.40
N GLN A 288 -27.97 -11.38 14.27
CA GLN A 288 -28.50 -10.01 14.16
C GLN A 288 -29.78 -9.83 14.98
N LYS A 289 -30.68 -10.81 14.95
CA LYS A 289 -31.92 -10.78 15.73
C LYS A 289 -31.64 -10.77 17.26
N LYS A 290 -30.54 -11.35 17.72
CA LYS A 290 -30.14 -11.29 19.13
C LYS A 290 -29.78 -9.84 19.53
N ILE A 291 -29.04 -9.13 18.69
CA ILE A 291 -28.74 -7.69 18.90
C ILE A 291 -30.03 -6.88 18.92
N GLU A 292 -30.90 -7.07 17.94
CA GLU A 292 -32.19 -6.39 17.88
C GLU A 292 -33.01 -6.60 19.15
N ASN A 293 -33.03 -7.80 19.70
CA ASN A 293 -33.70 -8.11 20.97
C ASN A 293 -33.10 -7.40 22.19
N VAL A 294 -31.82 -7.06 22.15
CA VAL A 294 -31.17 -6.28 23.21
C VAL A 294 -31.47 -4.79 23.06
N VAL A 295 -31.40 -4.27 21.84
CA VAL A 295 -31.44 -2.83 21.53
C VAL A 295 -32.88 -2.27 21.40
N SER A 296 -33.88 -3.08 20.98
CA SER A 296 -35.22 -2.61 20.68
C SER A 296 -35.98 -2.11 21.90
N ALA A 297 -35.76 -0.86 22.32
CA ALA A 297 -36.71 -0.09 23.05
C ALA A 297 -37.77 0.47 22.06
N GLU A 298 -39.04 0.62 22.50
CA GLU A 298 -40.07 1.28 21.68
C GLU A 298 -39.61 2.72 21.42
N MET A 299 -39.06 2.96 20.24
CA MET A 299 -38.77 4.31 19.73
C MET A 299 -40.09 5.08 19.55
N THR A 300 -40.11 6.34 19.89
CA THR A 300 -41.24 7.22 19.61
C THR A 300 -41.54 7.23 18.11
N GLU A 301 -42.82 7.39 17.73
CA GLU A 301 -43.21 7.36 16.29
C GLU A 301 -42.47 8.39 15.42
N THR A 302 -41.98 9.48 16.03
CA THR A 302 -41.22 10.52 15.33
C THR A 302 -39.76 10.09 15.09
N GLU A 303 -39.17 9.39 16.04
CA GLU A 303 -37.80 8.82 15.88
C GLU A 303 -37.79 7.63 14.93
N LYS A 304 -38.86 6.79 14.95
CA LYS A 304 -39.07 5.73 13.97
C LYS A 304 -39.15 6.27 12.56
N LYS A 305 -39.95 7.33 12.33
CA LYS A 305 -40.08 7.98 11.01
C LYS A 305 -38.76 8.60 10.55
N SER A 306 -38.04 9.31 11.43
CA SER A 306 -36.75 9.91 11.09
C SER A 306 -35.69 8.85 10.81
N LYS A 307 -35.71 7.73 11.52
CA LYS A 307 -34.80 6.59 11.29
C LYS A 307 -35.19 5.83 10.03
N GLU A 308 -36.48 5.59 9.82
CA GLU A 308 -37.00 4.95 8.61
C GLU A 308 -36.76 5.79 7.33
N GLU A 309 -36.84 7.14 7.44
CA GLU A 309 -36.46 8.03 6.32
C GLU A 309 -34.95 8.05 6.05
N LYS A 310 -34.13 8.07 7.10
CA LYS A 310 -32.66 7.91 6.97
C LYS A 310 -32.30 6.53 6.41
N ASP A 311 -32.83 5.46 7.01
CA ASP A 311 -32.60 4.09 6.57
C ASP A 311 -33.11 3.85 5.15
N ALA A 312 -34.24 4.47 4.75
CA ALA A 312 -34.76 4.41 3.40
C ALA A 312 -33.89 5.19 2.40
N THR A 313 -33.30 6.31 2.82
CA THR A 313 -32.39 7.10 2.00
C THR A 313 -31.08 6.36 1.84
N ILE A 314 -30.50 5.85 2.93
CA ILE A 314 -29.27 5.04 2.93
C ILE A 314 -29.47 3.75 2.12
N LYS A 315 -30.57 3.01 2.34
CA LYS A 315 -30.90 1.82 1.54
C LYS A 315 -31.13 2.13 0.06
N ARG A 316 -31.70 3.26 -0.26
CA ARG A 316 -31.86 3.70 -1.65
C ARG A 316 -30.51 4.00 -2.28
N ASP A 317 -29.65 4.70 -1.56
CA ASP A 317 -28.31 5.03 -2.03
C ASP A 317 -27.40 3.79 -2.08
N MET A 318 -27.57 2.84 -1.18
CA MET A 318 -26.90 1.53 -1.21
C MET A 318 -27.40 0.60 -2.29
N LEU A 319 -28.71 0.55 -2.53
CA LEU A 319 -29.27 -0.17 -3.68
C LEU A 319 -28.78 0.43 -5.00
N SER A 320 -28.47 1.73 -5.00
CA SER A 320 -27.79 2.37 -6.12
C SER A 320 -26.33 1.93 -6.23
N LEU A 321 -25.67 1.62 -5.11
CA LEU A 321 -24.30 1.13 -5.07
C LEU A 321 -24.16 -0.35 -5.42
N LYS A 322 -25.18 -1.19 -5.19
CA LYS A 322 -25.17 -2.58 -5.70
C LYS A 322 -24.95 -2.67 -7.21
N ASN A 323 -25.36 -1.63 -7.89
CA ASN A 323 -25.18 -1.44 -9.32
C ASN A 323 -24.23 -0.27 -9.60
N SER A 324 -23.33 0.06 -8.66
CA SER A 324 -22.48 1.25 -8.75
C SER A 324 -21.66 1.28 -10.03
N MET A 325 -21.09 0.14 -10.40
CA MET A 325 -20.33 0.03 -11.64
C MET A 325 -21.22 0.22 -12.86
N ASP A 326 -22.42 -0.36 -12.88
CA ASP A 326 -23.37 -0.20 -13.98
C ASP A 326 -23.86 1.25 -14.09
N GLN A 327 -24.09 1.92 -12.96
CA GLN A 327 -24.46 3.32 -12.94
C GLN A 327 -23.33 4.22 -13.45
N VAL A 328 -22.10 3.97 -13.01
CA VAL A 328 -20.92 4.74 -13.43
C VAL A 328 -20.66 4.53 -14.93
N ILE A 329 -20.73 3.30 -15.41
CA ILE A 329 -20.59 2.94 -16.83
C ILE A 329 -21.66 3.64 -17.67
N LYS A 330 -22.92 3.57 -17.25
CA LYS A 330 -24.03 4.20 -17.94
C LYS A 330 -23.92 5.72 -17.94
N PHE A 331 -23.56 6.32 -16.81
CA PHE A 331 -23.37 7.76 -16.69
C PHE A 331 -22.24 8.25 -17.60
N GLY A 332 -21.12 7.54 -17.65
CA GLY A 332 -19.99 7.83 -18.54
C GLY A 332 -20.22 7.46 -20.00
N GLU A 333 -21.34 6.80 -20.35
CA GLU A 333 -21.61 6.33 -21.71
C GLU A 333 -20.45 5.51 -22.29
N LEU A 334 -20.04 4.51 -21.52
CA LEU A 334 -18.99 3.60 -21.98
C LEU A 334 -19.56 2.63 -23.02
N GLU A 335 -18.78 2.33 -24.05
CA GLU A 335 -19.17 1.36 -25.09
C GLU A 335 -19.36 -0.03 -24.48
N GLU A 336 -20.30 -0.82 -25.02
CA GLU A 336 -20.70 -2.11 -24.48
C GLU A 336 -19.55 -3.09 -24.35
N GLU A 337 -18.69 -3.19 -25.36
CA GLU A 337 -17.50 -4.06 -25.34
C GLU A 337 -16.51 -3.66 -24.21
N ALA A 338 -16.28 -2.36 -24.04
CA ALA A 338 -15.43 -1.83 -22.99
C ALA A 338 -16.06 -2.05 -21.59
N ALA A 339 -17.38 -1.89 -21.48
CA ALA A 339 -18.13 -2.12 -20.26
C ALA A 339 -18.02 -3.58 -19.79
N GLU A 340 -18.26 -4.54 -20.69
CA GLU A 340 -18.18 -5.98 -20.40
C GLU A 340 -16.74 -6.38 -20.02
N LYS A 341 -15.75 -5.86 -20.73
CA LYS A 341 -14.33 -6.10 -20.40
C LYS A 341 -13.97 -5.55 -19.03
N LEU A 342 -14.48 -4.36 -18.67
CA LEU A 342 -14.26 -3.76 -17.36
C LEU A 342 -14.87 -4.64 -16.27
N LYS A 343 -16.16 -4.99 -16.38
CA LYS A 343 -16.89 -5.82 -15.40
C LYS A 343 -16.20 -7.17 -15.17
N THR A 344 -15.90 -7.90 -16.25
CA THR A 344 -15.29 -9.23 -16.18
C THR A 344 -13.93 -9.18 -15.47
N ASN A 345 -13.09 -8.20 -15.81
CA ASN A 345 -11.76 -8.10 -15.20
C ASN A 345 -11.83 -7.58 -13.76
N VAL A 346 -12.76 -6.68 -13.42
CA VAL A 346 -12.98 -6.25 -12.04
C VAL A 346 -13.44 -7.41 -11.18
N ASP A 347 -14.43 -8.17 -11.63
CA ASP A 347 -14.89 -9.37 -10.92
C ASP A 347 -13.77 -10.39 -10.72
N TYR A 348 -12.96 -10.63 -11.73
CA TYR A 348 -11.78 -11.48 -11.61
C TYR A 348 -10.81 -10.97 -10.54
N LEU A 349 -10.47 -9.68 -10.58
CA LEU A 349 -9.51 -9.08 -9.64
C LEU A 349 -10.03 -9.06 -8.21
N VAL A 350 -11.33 -8.81 -8.02
CA VAL A 350 -11.98 -8.84 -6.69
C VAL A 350 -12.01 -10.26 -6.11
N GLN A 351 -12.15 -11.28 -6.92
CA GLN A 351 -12.16 -12.67 -6.49
C GLN A 351 -10.76 -13.27 -6.31
N THR A 352 -9.72 -12.60 -6.78
CA THR A 352 -8.33 -13.09 -6.65
C THR A 352 -7.84 -12.90 -5.22
N PRO A 353 -7.35 -13.96 -4.53
CA PRO A 353 -6.99 -13.93 -3.12
C PRO A 353 -5.87 -12.92 -2.80
N ASP A 354 -4.88 -12.78 -3.65
CA ASP A 354 -3.78 -11.81 -3.51
C ASP A 354 -3.80 -10.81 -4.65
N ARG A 355 -4.49 -9.70 -4.42
CA ARG A 355 -4.68 -8.64 -5.41
C ARG A 355 -3.46 -7.74 -5.60
N MET A 356 -2.54 -7.80 -4.67
CA MET A 356 -1.22 -7.17 -4.74
C MET A 356 -0.20 -8.10 -5.38
N SER A 357 -0.62 -9.30 -5.78
CA SER A 357 0.24 -10.29 -6.41
C SER A 357 0.91 -9.76 -7.67
N VAL A 358 2.18 -10.13 -7.84
CA VAL A 358 2.97 -9.92 -9.05
C VAL A 358 2.66 -10.94 -10.16
N GLU A 359 1.60 -11.74 -10.02
CA GLU A 359 1.19 -12.71 -11.04
C GLU A 359 0.90 -12.04 -12.38
N ASP A 360 1.37 -12.65 -13.44
CA ASP A 360 1.30 -12.07 -14.78
C ASP A 360 -0.14 -11.86 -15.26
N ASP A 361 -1.08 -12.72 -14.85
CA ASP A 361 -2.49 -12.61 -15.23
C ASP A 361 -3.19 -11.45 -14.50
N VAL A 362 -2.88 -11.23 -13.23
CA VAL A 362 -3.36 -10.05 -12.48
C VAL A 362 -2.82 -8.77 -13.13
N LYS A 363 -1.54 -8.74 -13.49
CA LYS A 363 -0.95 -7.60 -14.20
C LYS A 363 -1.61 -7.36 -15.56
N LYS A 364 -1.89 -8.43 -16.32
CA LYS A 364 -2.58 -8.34 -17.61
C LYS A 364 -3.99 -7.79 -17.45
N ALA A 365 -4.75 -8.29 -16.47
CA ALA A 365 -6.10 -7.81 -16.17
C ALA A 365 -6.07 -6.31 -15.80
N LYS A 366 -5.21 -5.91 -14.86
CA LYS A 366 -5.03 -4.50 -14.48
C LYS A 366 -4.66 -3.64 -15.69
N LYS A 367 -3.70 -4.07 -16.49
CA LYS A 367 -3.25 -3.35 -17.68
C LYS A 367 -4.36 -3.21 -18.73
N SER A 368 -5.21 -4.21 -18.88
CA SER A 368 -6.27 -4.20 -19.89
C SER A 368 -7.41 -3.25 -19.56
N ILE A 369 -7.73 -3.06 -18.27
CA ILE A 369 -8.82 -2.20 -17.85
C ILE A 369 -8.40 -0.76 -17.52
N ALA A 370 -7.12 -0.52 -17.26
CA ALA A 370 -6.64 0.80 -16.89
C ALA A 370 -7.03 1.91 -17.90
N PRO A 371 -6.84 1.77 -19.23
CA PRO A 371 -7.28 2.77 -20.19
C PRO A 371 -8.79 2.99 -20.18
N ILE A 372 -9.56 1.92 -19.94
CA ILE A 372 -11.03 1.98 -19.90
C ILE A 372 -11.49 2.80 -18.69
N VAL A 373 -10.87 2.54 -17.53
CA VAL A 373 -11.15 3.27 -16.29
C VAL A 373 -10.81 4.75 -16.45
N PHE A 374 -9.70 5.08 -17.10
CA PHE A 374 -9.30 6.48 -17.33
C PHE A 374 -10.29 7.23 -18.21
N GLN A 375 -10.71 6.61 -19.29
CA GLN A 375 -11.75 7.19 -20.16
C GLN A 375 -13.07 7.38 -19.42
N LEU A 376 -13.47 6.38 -18.65
CA LEU A 376 -14.68 6.44 -17.84
C LEU A 376 -14.59 7.57 -16.80
N TYR A 377 -13.46 7.67 -16.09
CA TYR A 377 -13.21 8.72 -15.11
C TYR A 377 -13.32 10.12 -15.75
N LEU A 378 -12.63 10.33 -16.86
CA LEU A 378 -12.64 11.60 -17.58
C LEU A 378 -14.06 11.96 -18.08
N LYS A 379 -14.79 11.01 -18.63
CA LYS A 379 -16.18 11.22 -19.09
C LYS A 379 -17.10 11.57 -17.92
N CYS A 380 -17.01 10.86 -16.81
CA CYS A 380 -17.80 11.15 -15.60
C CYS A 380 -17.46 12.54 -15.04
N TYR A 381 -16.17 12.87 -14.91
CA TYR A 381 -15.73 14.19 -14.46
C TYR A 381 -16.30 15.33 -15.33
N ARG A 382 -16.15 15.23 -16.65
CA ARG A 382 -16.64 16.24 -17.60
C ARG A 382 -18.16 16.44 -17.49
N LYS A 383 -18.92 15.35 -17.38
CA LYS A 383 -20.39 15.44 -17.20
C LYS A 383 -20.77 16.10 -15.89
N CYS A 384 -20.12 15.76 -14.79
CA CYS A 384 -20.36 16.42 -13.51
C CYS A 384 -20.07 17.92 -13.58
N ARG A 385 -19.03 18.33 -14.33
CA ARG A 385 -18.67 19.74 -14.51
C ARG A 385 -19.57 20.51 -15.48
N SER A 386 -20.26 19.84 -16.37
CA SER A 386 -21.23 20.51 -17.28
C SER A 386 -22.50 21.04 -16.58
N GLY A 387 -22.58 20.95 -15.26
CA GLY A 387 -23.71 21.45 -14.47
C GLY A 387 -24.93 20.55 -14.50
N MET A 388 -24.77 19.26 -14.80
CA MET A 388 -25.86 18.29 -14.72
C MET A 388 -26.38 18.17 -13.28
N THR A 389 -27.66 18.34 -13.10
CA THR A 389 -28.34 18.07 -11.83
C THR A 389 -28.67 16.57 -11.73
N GLY A 390 -28.58 16.02 -10.51
CA GLY A 390 -28.95 14.63 -10.25
C GLY A 390 -27.85 13.61 -10.62
N VAL A 391 -26.60 13.97 -10.39
CA VAL A 391 -25.46 13.02 -10.48
C VAL A 391 -25.70 11.85 -9.51
N PRO A 392 -25.64 10.60 -9.98
CA PRO A 392 -25.77 9.46 -9.09
C PRO A 392 -24.67 9.45 -8.02
N LYS A 393 -25.00 9.11 -6.78
CA LYS A 393 -24.01 9.06 -5.67
C LYS A 393 -22.85 8.11 -5.97
N ALA A 394 -23.12 7.02 -6.67
CA ALA A 394 -22.09 6.09 -7.13
C ALA A 394 -21.02 6.76 -8.01
N VAL A 395 -21.40 7.76 -8.80
CA VAL A 395 -20.45 8.51 -9.65
C VAL A 395 -19.58 9.44 -8.82
N GLU A 396 -20.16 10.14 -7.85
CA GLU A 396 -19.39 10.99 -6.92
C GLU A 396 -18.38 10.15 -6.13
N LEU A 397 -18.81 9.02 -5.58
CA LEU A 397 -17.92 8.09 -4.88
C LEU A 397 -16.83 7.52 -5.79
N PHE A 398 -17.15 7.21 -7.04
CA PHE A 398 -16.17 6.77 -8.02
C PHE A 398 -15.11 7.83 -8.32
N LEU A 399 -15.52 9.07 -8.48
CA LEU A 399 -14.59 10.17 -8.75
C LEU A 399 -13.67 10.47 -7.56
N ASN A 400 -14.15 10.31 -6.33
CA ASN A 400 -13.40 10.62 -5.14
C ASN A 400 -12.59 9.43 -4.59
N PHE A 401 -13.11 8.20 -4.70
CA PHE A 401 -12.52 7.01 -4.06
C PHE A 401 -12.17 5.89 -5.03
N GLY A 402 -12.56 6.00 -6.29
CA GLY A 402 -12.37 4.95 -7.29
C GLY A 402 -13.49 3.91 -7.29
N MET A 403 -13.22 2.76 -7.90
CA MET A 403 -14.16 1.64 -7.95
C MET A 403 -14.27 0.97 -6.58
N LEU A 404 -15.39 1.17 -5.92
CA LEU A 404 -15.68 0.53 -4.63
C LEU A 404 -16.33 -0.83 -4.86
N ASP A 405 -15.86 -1.83 -4.12
CA ASP A 405 -16.52 -3.15 -4.10
C ASP A 405 -17.61 -3.12 -3.03
N GLU A 406 -18.86 -2.90 -3.44
CA GLU A 406 -20.02 -2.81 -2.55
C GLU A 406 -20.24 -4.08 -1.71
N ARG A 407 -19.68 -5.23 -2.12
CA ARG A 407 -19.72 -6.46 -1.34
C ARG A 407 -18.86 -6.40 -0.07
N LEU A 408 -18.00 -5.40 0.01
CA LEU A 408 -17.04 -5.22 1.07
C LEU A 408 -17.38 -4.03 1.98
N LEU A 409 -18.37 -3.21 1.59
CA LEU A 409 -18.82 -2.02 2.32
C LEU A 409 -20.15 -2.31 2.99
N ASP A 410 -20.31 -1.89 4.23
CA ASP A 410 -21.57 -1.78 4.94
C ASP A 410 -22.10 -0.34 4.91
N GLU A 411 -23.27 -0.14 5.50
CA GLU A 411 -23.94 1.18 5.54
C GLU A 411 -23.08 2.23 6.25
N GLU A 412 -22.41 1.85 7.33
CA GLU A 412 -21.58 2.75 8.13
C GLU A 412 -20.36 3.24 7.35
N HIS A 413 -19.70 2.34 6.64
CA HIS A 413 -18.59 2.70 5.77
C HIS A 413 -18.99 3.66 4.66
N LEU A 414 -20.16 3.46 4.05
CA LEU A 414 -20.64 4.34 2.99
C LEU A 414 -21.02 5.73 3.51
N GLU A 415 -21.69 5.79 4.67
CA GLU A 415 -22.02 7.05 5.32
C GLU A 415 -20.75 7.82 5.70
N PHE A 416 -19.74 7.11 6.20
CA PHE A 416 -18.44 7.67 6.52
C PHE A 416 -17.76 8.25 5.28
N LEU A 417 -17.67 7.50 4.18
CA LEU A 417 -17.08 7.99 2.92
C LEU A 417 -17.79 9.24 2.40
N CYS A 418 -19.11 9.30 2.50
CA CYS A 418 -19.88 10.47 2.10
C CYS A 418 -19.65 11.69 3.00
N SER A 419 -19.24 11.49 4.25
CA SER A 419 -18.96 12.60 5.17
C SER A 419 -17.65 13.31 4.88
N ILE A 420 -16.68 12.63 4.24
CA ILE A 420 -15.32 13.11 3.99
C ILE A 420 -15.24 14.12 2.85
N GLU A 421 -16.15 14.08 1.91
CA GLU A 421 -16.21 15.04 0.79
C GLU A 421 -16.30 16.51 1.24
N LYS A 422 -16.63 16.75 2.51
CA LYS A 422 -16.83 18.10 3.08
C LYS A 422 -15.64 18.58 3.92
N GLU A 423 -14.53 17.81 3.97
CA GLU A 423 -13.40 18.19 4.80
C GLU A 423 -12.69 19.44 4.25
N GLU A 424 -12.56 20.45 5.08
CA GLU A 424 -11.81 21.65 4.75
C GLU A 424 -10.29 21.41 4.87
N ASN A 425 -9.52 22.17 4.10
CA ASN A 425 -8.06 22.05 4.10
C ASN A 425 -7.48 22.94 5.19
N GLU A 426 -7.18 22.37 6.35
CA GLU A 426 -6.55 23.05 7.47
C GLU A 426 -5.08 22.63 7.63
N GLY A 427 -4.15 23.41 7.13
CA GLY A 427 -2.72 23.09 7.33
C GLY A 427 -1.77 23.80 6.39
N PRO A 428 -0.46 23.48 6.48
CA PRO A 428 0.58 24.18 5.75
C PRO A 428 0.58 23.90 4.24
N CYS A 429 0.09 22.73 3.82
CA CYS A 429 0.06 22.34 2.42
C CYS A 429 -1.36 22.33 1.87
N ASN A 430 -1.51 22.65 0.59
CA ASN A 430 -2.77 22.47 -0.11
C ASN A 430 -2.95 20.98 -0.43
N VAL A 431 -3.98 20.37 0.12
CA VAL A 431 -4.34 18.98 -0.13
C VAL A 431 -5.61 18.96 -0.97
N PHE A 432 -5.52 18.35 -2.14
CA PHE A 432 -6.60 18.25 -3.11
C PHE A 432 -7.06 16.79 -3.25
N THR A 433 -8.35 16.58 -3.36
CA THR A 433 -8.84 15.35 -3.99
C THR A 433 -8.52 15.37 -5.49
N MET A 434 -8.63 14.25 -6.18
CA MET A 434 -8.37 14.21 -7.63
C MET A 434 -9.32 15.16 -8.39
N THR A 435 -10.57 15.24 -7.99
CA THR A 435 -11.57 16.14 -8.60
C THR A 435 -11.22 17.62 -8.38
N GLU A 436 -10.90 18.00 -7.15
CA GLU A 436 -10.46 19.36 -6.83
C GLU A 436 -9.18 19.75 -7.60
N TRP A 437 -8.24 18.80 -7.74
CA TRP A 437 -7.03 19.03 -8.52
C TRP A 437 -7.33 19.28 -10.00
N LEU A 438 -8.22 18.49 -10.59
CA LEU A 438 -8.62 18.70 -11.98
C LEU A 438 -9.36 20.04 -12.16
N ASP A 439 -10.08 20.51 -11.13
CA ASP A 439 -10.70 21.82 -11.12
C ASP A 439 -9.70 22.97 -11.15
N GLU A 440 -8.57 22.80 -10.44
CA GLU A 440 -7.47 23.76 -10.51
C GLU A 440 -6.85 23.84 -11.91
N ILE A 441 -6.72 22.68 -12.59
CA ILE A 441 -6.24 22.61 -13.99
C ILE A 441 -7.28 23.24 -14.94
N GLN A 442 -8.56 22.90 -14.78
CA GLN A 442 -9.67 23.44 -15.61
C GLN A 442 -9.80 24.95 -15.47
N ALA A 443 -9.58 25.48 -14.28
CA ALA A 443 -9.61 26.90 -14.00
C ALA A 443 -8.32 27.65 -14.43
N GLY A 444 -7.31 26.92 -14.92
CA GLY A 444 -6.02 27.50 -15.31
C GLY A 444 -5.15 27.97 -14.14
N ARG A 445 -5.49 27.61 -12.89
CA ARG A 445 -4.69 27.97 -11.71
C ARG A 445 -3.48 27.06 -11.50
N ARG A 446 -3.50 25.88 -12.09
CA ARG A 446 -2.40 24.92 -12.08
C ARG A 446 -2.12 24.42 -13.49
N ASP A 447 -0.86 24.08 -13.77
CA ASP A 447 -0.45 23.46 -15.02
C ASP A 447 -0.52 21.94 -14.91
N PRO A 448 -0.83 21.22 -16.02
CA PRO A 448 -0.74 19.77 -16.05
C PRO A 448 0.64 19.25 -15.69
N SER A 449 0.68 18.05 -15.13
CA SER A 449 1.92 17.36 -14.77
C SER A 449 2.73 16.95 -15.99
N LYS A 450 3.99 16.59 -15.79
CA LYS A 450 4.82 16.00 -16.84
C LYS A 450 4.34 14.59 -17.20
N SER A 451 4.55 14.20 -18.45
CA SER A 451 4.33 12.84 -18.90
C SER A 451 5.41 11.86 -18.37
N GLU A 452 5.23 10.56 -18.63
CA GLU A 452 6.26 9.55 -18.38
C GLU A 452 7.57 9.77 -19.20
N PHE A 453 7.51 10.59 -20.21
CA PHE A 453 8.67 11.01 -21.04
C PHE A 453 9.31 12.31 -20.56
N ASP A 454 8.99 12.76 -19.35
CA ASP A 454 9.46 14.02 -18.78
C ASP A 454 9.04 15.27 -19.55
N GLU A 455 7.97 15.20 -20.33
CA GLU A 455 7.42 16.33 -21.07
C GLU A 455 6.21 16.92 -20.32
N ASP A 456 6.22 18.24 -20.07
CA ASP A 456 5.02 18.96 -19.67
C ASP A 456 4.08 19.18 -20.86
N TYR A 457 2.85 19.62 -20.60
CA TYR A 457 1.85 19.81 -21.66
C TYR A 457 2.34 20.70 -22.81
N VAL A 458 3.04 21.77 -22.48
CA VAL A 458 3.56 22.73 -23.47
C VAL A 458 4.69 22.09 -24.28
N GLU A 459 5.60 21.36 -23.63
CA GLU A 459 6.68 20.63 -24.28
C GLU A 459 6.14 19.52 -25.17
N ASN A 460 5.13 18.79 -24.73
CA ASN A 460 4.45 17.77 -25.51
C ASN A 460 3.86 18.37 -26.81
N LEU A 461 3.13 19.48 -26.71
CA LEU A 461 2.59 20.17 -27.88
C LEU A 461 3.70 20.67 -28.84
N ARG A 462 4.84 21.10 -28.31
CA ARG A 462 6.01 21.46 -29.14
C ARG A 462 6.61 20.25 -29.85
N THR A 463 6.65 19.12 -29.17
CA THR A 463 7.14 17.86 -29.73
C THR A 463 6.22 17.37 -30.85
N LEU A 464 4.90 17.35 -30.64
CA LEU A 464 3.91 17.01 -31.65
C LEU A 464 4.00 17.92 -32.89
N LYS A 465 4.19 19.24 -32.67
CA LYS A 465 4.42 20.17 -33.78
C LYS A 465 5.71 19.87 -34.57
N LYS A 466 6.79 19.57 -33.85
CA LYS A 466 8.07 19.19 -34.52
C LYS A 466 7.97 17.90 -35.32
N GLN A 467 7.14 16.96 -34.88
CA GLN A 467 6.86 15.70 -35.56
C GLN A 467 5.91 15.87 -36.77
N GLY A 468 5.23 17.00 -36.85
CA GLY A 468 4.27 17.30 -37.88
C GLY A 468 2.85 16.75 -37.60
N ASP A 469 2.61 16.27 -36.42
CA ASP A 469 1.32 15.71 -35.99
C ASP A 469 0.26 16.79 -35.75
N ILE A 470 0.71 18.02 -35.44
CA ILE A 470 -0.18 19.20 -35.25
C ILE A 470 0.42 20.42 -35.98
N THR A 471 -0.46 21.30 -36.44
CA THR A 471 -0.09 22.58 -37.02
C THR A 471 0.22 23.64 -35.95
N GLU A 472 0.78 24.78 -36.36
CA GLU A 472 1.02 25.90 -35.43
C GLU A 472 -0.29 26.50 -34.90
N GLU A 473 -1.33 26.54 -35.71
CA GLU A 473 -2.64 27.05 -35.31
C GLU A 473 -3.31 26.11 -34.30
N GLU A 474 -3.19 24.80 -34.54
CA GLU A 474 -3.67 23.78 -33.59
C GLU A 474 -2.88 23.82 -32.29
N GLN A 475 -1.57 23.99 -32.31
CA GLN A 475 -0.78 24.16 -31.11
C GLN A 475 -1.28 25.35 -30.27
N LYS A 476 -1.52 26.52 -30.90
CA LYS A 476 -2.03 27.70 -30.21
C LYS A 476 -3.44 27.48 -29.63
N ARG A 477 -4.30 26.74 -30.34
CA ARG A 477 -5.62 26.37 -29.86
C ARG A 477 -5.54 25.46 -28.66
N LEU A 478 -4.75 24.39 -28.75
CA LEU A 478 -4.59 23.38 -27.70
C LEU A 478 -3.94 23.95 -26.43
N LEU A 479 -3.04 24.92 -26.54
CA LEU A 479 -2.46 25.61 -25.37
C LEU A 479 -3.51 26.27 -24.47
N ASN A 480 -4.61 26.75 -25.08
CA ASN A 480 -5.70 27.43 -24.35
C ASN A 480 -6.92 26.53 -24.14
N ASP A 481 -6.86 25.30 -24.59
CA ASP A 481 -7.96 24.33 -24.42
C ASP A 481 -7.86 23.65 -23.05
N MET A 482 -8.67 24.12 -22.09
CA MET A 482 -8.66 23.61 -20.73
C MET A 482 -9.11 22.16 -20.63
N ASP A 483 -10.06 21.73 -21.48
CA ASP A 483 -10.50 20.33 -21.52
C ASP A 483 -9.39 19.38 -21.98
N LYS A 484 -8.54 19.82 -22.93
CA LYS A 484 -7.38 19.05 -23.34
C LYS A 484 -6.27 19.04 -22.30
N ARG A 485 -6.13 20.09 -21.52
CA ARG A 485 -5.20 20.12 -20.37
C ARG A 485 -5.63 19.15 -19.29
N VAL A 486 -6.92 19.10 -18.97
CA VAL A 486 -7.48 18.12 -18.02
C VAL A 486 -7.31 16.69 -18.53
N GLU A 487 -7.60 16.44 -19.81
CA GLU A 487 -7.39 15.13 -20.42
C GLU A 487 -5.94 14.66 -20.34
N TYR A 488 -5.00 15.55 -20.63
CA TYR A 488 -3.57 15.29 -20.52
C TYR A 488 -3.17 14.96 -19.07
N GLU A 489 -3.67 15.73 -18.11
CA GLU A 489 -3.40 15.52 -16.69
C GLU A 489 -3.92 14.16 -16.22
N VAL A 490 -5.17 13.83 -16.50
CA VAL A 490 -5.77 12.54 -16.13
C VAL A 490 -4.97 11.38 -16.70
N MET A 491 -4.63 11.44 -17.99
CA MET A 491 -3.85 10.39 -18.65
C MET A 491 -2.49 10.20 -18.01
N ASN A 492 -1.74 11.27 -17.81
CA ASN A 492 -0.39 11.20 -17.29
C ASN A 492 -0.33 10.82 -15.81
N MET A 493 -1.17 11.43 -15.00
CA MET A 493 -1.20 11.12 -13.58
C MET A 493 -1.58 9.65 -13.34
N GLN A 494 -2.54 9.14 -14.07
CA GLN A 494 -3.00 7.77 -13.91
C GLN A 494 -2.02 6.76 -14.48
N MET A 495 -1.37 7.03 -15.59
CA MET A 495 -0.39 6.10 -16.18
C MET A 495 0.92 6.03 -15.40
N ALA A 496 1.45 7.16 -14.98
CA ALA A 496 2.79 7.22 -14.39
C ALA A 496 2.80 6.96 -12.88
N ASN A 497 1.80 7.43 -12.14
CA ASN A 497 1.79 7.30 -10.68
C ASN A 497 1.32 5.95 -10.15
N SER A 498 0.55 5.23 -10.92
CA SER A 498 0.07 3.90 -10.53
C SER A 498 1.20 2.97 -10.08
N ARG A 499 2.34 3.01 -10.75
CA ARG A 499 3.52 2.20 -10.40
C ARG A 499 4.08 2.53 -9.03
N SER A 500 4.12 3.81 -8.70
CA SER A 500 4.72 4.28 -7.45
C SER A 500 3.80 4.05 -6.25
N LEU A 501 2.51 4.31 -6.41
CA LEU A 501 1.54 4.22 -5.32
C LEU A 501 1.20 2.78 -4.93
N TYR A 502 1.12 1.87 -5.88
CA TYR A 502 0.95 0.45 -5.59
C TYR A 502 2.21 -0.25 -5.07
N GLY A 503 3.37 0.39 -5.17
CA GLY A 503 4.64 -0.23 -4.80
C GLY A 503 5.13 -1.32 -5.75
N GLN A 504 4.44 -1.52 -6.88
CA GLN A 504 4.76 -2.51 -7.90
C GLN A 504 4.59 -1.89 -9.29
N PRO A 505 5.30 -2.40 -10.31
CA PRO A 505 5.16 -1.94 -11.68
C PRO A 505 3.85 -2.47 -12.31
N THR A 506 2.72 -2.07 -11.76
CA THR A 506 1.39 -2.44 -12.26
C THR A 506 0.68 -1.21 -12.80
N SER A 507 -0.23 -1.41 -13.73
CA SER A 507 -1.08 -0.35 -14.23
C SER A 507 -2.04 0.13 -13.15
N TYR A 508 -2.42 1.40 -13.25
CA TYR A 508 -3.43 2.00 -12.38
C TYR A 508 -4.72 1.19 -12.33
N MET A 509 -5.24 1.06 -11.13
CA MET A 509 -6.47 0.36 -10.90
C MET A 509 -7.19 0.96 -9.68
N PRO A 510 -8.19 1.81 -9.89
CA PRO A 510 -8.93 2.43 -8.81
C PRO A 510 -9.99 1.46 -8.25
N ILE A 511 -9.53 0.35 -7.69
CA ILE A 511 -10.37 -0.63 -7.01
C ILE A 511 -9.96 -0.66 -5.56
N LEU A 512 -10.95 -0.60 -4.71
CA LEU A 512 -10.79 -0.78 -3.29
C LEU A 512 -10.63 -2.27 -2.99
N TYR A 513 -9.50 -2.62 -2.47
CA TYR A 513 -9.22 -4.00 -2.10
C TYR A 513 -9.85 -4.36 -0.77
N LYS A 514 -10.22 -5.60 -0.67
CA LYS A 514 -10.82 -6.25 0.46
C LYS A 514 -10.02 -6.06 1.75
N GLU A 515 -8.71 -6.25 1.68
CA GLU A 515 -7.78 -6.09 2.79
C GLU A 515 -7.71 -4.66 3.32
N ALA A 516 -8.10 -3.69 2.51
CA ALA A 516 -8.11 -2.28 2.87
C ALA A 516 -9.33 -1.88 3.68
N ILE A 517 -10.48 -2.53 3.48
CA ILE A 517 -11.75 -2.05 4.00
C ILE A 517 -12.06 -2.64 5.37
N PHE A 518 -11.58 -3.86 5.63
CA PHE A 518 -12.05 -4.60 6.80
C PHE A 518 -11.65 -4.01 8.14
N GLY A 519 -12.66 -3.52 8.83
CA GLY A 519 -12.65 -3.18 10.23
C GLY A 519 -11.98 -1.89 10.61
N TYR A 520 -11.45 -1.09 9.66
CA TYR A 520 -10.73 0.14 10.01
C TYR A 520 -10.62 1.10 8.83
N LEU A 521 -11.72 1.37 8.14
CA LEU A 521 -11.73 2.35 7.05
C LEU A 521 -11.18 3.72 7.49
N ASP A 522 -11.53 4.14 8.70
CA ASP A 522 -11.02 5.34 9.36
C ASP A 522 -9.49 5.36 9.52
N LYS A 523 -8.86 4.19 9.72
CA LYS A 523 -7.40 4.07 9.85
C LYS A 523 -6.67 4.07 8.52
N ILE A 524 -7.26 3.49 7.48
CA ILE A 524 -6.65 3.42 6.16
C ILE A 524 -6.95 4.64 5.29
N LEU A 525 -8.02 5.36 5.60
CA LEU A 525 -8.40 6.54 4.86
C LEU A 525 -7.41 7.68 5.12
N VAL A 526 -6.92 8.26 4.04
CA VAL A 526 -6.00 9.39 4.04
C VAL A 526 -6.82 10.66 3.86
N THR A 527 -7.02 11.40 4.94
CA THR A 527 -7.76 12.66 4.92
C THR A 527 -6.82 13.85 4.77
N LYS A 528 -7.35 15.00 4.35
CA LYS A 528 -6.59 16.26 4.28
C LYS A 528 -5.99 16.60 5.64
N LYS A 529 -6.75 16.40 6.70
CA LYS A 529 -6.33 16.62 8.08
C LYS A 529 -5.15 15.72 8.46
N LYS A 530 -5.25 14.39 8.25
CA LYS A 530 -4.16 13.44 8.55
C LYS A 530 -2.86 13.80 7.85
N ILE A 531 -2.93 14.17 6.56
CA ILE A 531 -1.74 14.61 5.80
C ILE A 531 -1.12 15.86 6.42
N ASN A 532 -1.92 16.88 6.67
CA ASN A 532 -1.40 18.14 7.22
C ASN A 532 -0.89 18.00 8.65
N GLU A 533 -1.49 17.16 9.48
CA GLU A 533 -1.00 16.83 10.82
C GLU A 533 0.35 16.11 10.75
N SER A 534 0.49 15.13 9.84
CA SER A 534 1.74 14.40 9.65
C SER A 534 2.86 15.32 9.13
N ILE A 535 2.56 16.15 8.13
CA ILE A 535 3.51 17.14 7.61
C ILE A 535 3.91 18.16 8.70
N SER A 536 2.95 18.64 9.48
CA SER A 536 3.22 19.56 10.58
C SER A 536 4.08 18.94 11.68
N THR A 537 3.87 17.65 11.95
CA THR A 537 4.70 16.88 12.89
C THR A 537 6.14 16.78 12.39
N LEU A 538 6.32 16.47 11.11
CA LEU A 538 7.65 16.43 10.49
C LEU A 538 8.31 17.82 10.51
N ALA A 539 7.57 18.89 10.19
CA ALA A 539 8.07 20.26 10.19
C ALA A 539 8.50 20.76 11.58
N LYS A 540 7.87 20.27 12.65
CA LYS A 540 8.31 20.54 14.01
C LYS A 540 9.67 19.92 14.35
N LEU A 541 10.09 18.89 13.63
CA LEU A 541 11.40 18.23 13.82
C LEU A 541 12.44 18.80 12.86
N ASP A 542 12.18 18.69 11.56
CA ASP A 542 13.09 19.16 10.50
C ASP A 542 12.75 20.61 10.14
N TYR A 543 13.59 21.54 10.61
CA TYR A 543 13.45 22.98 10.33
C TYR A 543 13.45 23.29 8.82
N SER A 544 14.20 22.51 8.06
CA SER A 544 14.43 22.76 6.64
C SER A 544 13.40 22.09 5.72
N VAL A 545 12.39 21.43 6.26
CA VAL A 545 11.47 20.56 5.48
C VAL A 545 10.78 21.27 4.33
N PHE A 546 10.38 22.53 4.50
CA PHE A 546 9.74 23.35 3.46
C PHE A 546 10.72 24.23 2.67
N TYR A 547 11.97 24.27 3.10
CA TYR A 547 12.97 25.05 2.39
C TYR A 547 13.58 24.24 1.25
N ARG A 548 13.73 24.89 0.12
CA ARG A 548 14.46 24.32 -1.00
C ARG A 548 15.51 25.28 -1.52
N GLU A 549 16.60 24.70 -1.95
CA GLU A 549 17.66 25.37 -2.65
C GLU A 549 17.19 25.69 -4.07
N VAL A 550 17.33 26.93 -4.50
CA VAL A 550 17.07 27.37 -5.87
C VAL A 550 18.22 28.20 -6.36
N LEU A 551 18.46 28.17 -7.68
CA LEU A 551 19.46 29.06 -8.28
C LEU A 551 18.81 30.42 -8.59
N TYR A 552 19.39 31.47 -8.03
CA TYR A 552 18.98 32.84 -8.23
C TYR A 552 20.05 33.59 -9.02
N SER A 553 19.63 34.34 -10.01
CA SER A 553 20.49 35.23 -10.80
C SER A 553 19.78 36.58 -10.98
N ASN A 554 20.53 37.64 -10.84
CA ASN A 554 20.06 38.98 -11.10
C ASN A 554 21.20 39.78 -11.78
N ASN A 555 21.00 40.10 -13.04
CA ASN A 555 22.04 40.75 -13.87
C ASN A 555 22.31 42.19 -13.39
N ASP A 556 21.28 42.89 -12.92
CA ASP A 556 21.40 44.30 -12.46
C ASP A 556 22.25 44.38 -11.17
N LEU A 557 22.13 43.38 -10.32
CA LEU A 557 22.89 43.29 -9.07
C LEU A 557 24.17 42.46 -9.20
N LYS A 558 24.51 42.02 -10.41
CA LYS A 558 25.69 41.19 -10.72
C LYS A 558 25.71 39.88 -9.93
N ILE A 559 24.53 39.35 -9.59
CA ILE A 559 24.38 38.05 -8.92
C ILE A 559 24.24 36.97 -10.00
N ALA A 560 25.17 36.04 -10.04
CA ALA A 560 25.14 34.97 -11.00
C ALA A 560 25.06 33.59 -10.30
N ASN A 561 23.99 32.84 -10.58
CA ASN A 561 23.79 31.44 -10.11
C ASN A 561 24.03 31.25 -8.61
N GLU A 562 23.51 32.16 -7.79
CA GLU A 562 23.59 32.01 -6.34
C GLU A 562 22.59 30.99 -5.84
N THR A 563 23.03 30.09 -4.96
CA THR A 563 22.11 29.13 -4.31
C THR A 563 21.44 29.82 -3.13
N VAL A 564 20.14 30.02 -3.24
CA VAL A 564 19.29 30.66 -2.22
C VAL A 564 18.29 29.67 -1.66
N MET A 565 17.89 29.88 -0.40
CA MET A 565 16.87 29.08 0.27
C MET A 565 15.50 29.71 0.06
N LYS A 566 14.60 29.00 -0.57
CA LYS A 566 13.22 29.42 -0.79
C LYS A 566 12.27 28.50 -0.04
N GLU A 567 11.37 29.10 0.73
CA GLU A 567 10.29 28.35 1.38
C GLU A 567 9.22 27.99 0.37
N VAL A 568 8.88 26.73 0.28
CA VAL A 568 7.91 26.21 -0.67
C VAL A 568 7.13 25.05 -0.07
N TYR A 569 5.82 25.20 -0.12
CA TYR A 569 4.87 24.17 0.33
C TYR A 569 4.43 23.35 -0.88
N PRO A 570 4.63 22.03 -0.87
CA PRO A 570 4.18 21.19 -1.97
C PRO A 570 2.66 21.06 -2.00
N ASP A 571 2.10 21.01 -3.21
CA ASP A 571 0.71 20.58 -3.38
C ASP A 571 0.62 19.06 -3.16
N VAL A 572 -0.43 18.60 -2.49
CA VAL A 572 -0.69 17.20 -2.23
C VAL A 572 -1.97 16.77 -2.95
N ILE A 573 -1.93 15.65 -3.65
CA ILE A 573 -3.06 15.13 -4.42
C ILE A 573 -3.41 13.74 -3.90
N LEU A 574 -4.67 13.57 -3.51
CA LEU A 574 -5.23 12.30 -3.08
C LEU A 574 -5.82 11.56 -4.28
N PHE A 575 -5.20 10.45 -4.63
CA PHE A 575 -5.66 9.61 -5.74
C PHE A 575 -6.79 8.69 -5.31
N PRO A 576 -7.82 8.53 -6.13
CA PRO A 576 -8.95 7.65 -5.85
C PRO A 576 -8.58 6.17 -6.04
N LEU A 577 -7.67 5.68 -5.22
CA LEU A 577 -7.22 4.30 -5.24
C LEU A 577 -6.74 3.86 -3.85
N PHE A 578 -6.60 2.55 -3.66
CA PHE A 578 -5.86 1.97 -2.55
C PHE A 578 -4.40 1.74 -2.93
N GLY A 579 -3.49 2.10 -2.05
CA GLY A 579 -2.05 1.92 -2.24
C GLY A 579 -1.28 1.74 -0.93
N ILE A 580 -0.01 1.42 -1.05
CA ILE A 580 0.90 1.22 0.09
C ILE A 580 2.05 2.22 0.11
N ASN A 581 2.15 3.07 -0.91
CA ASN A 581 3.21 4.05 -1.05
C ASN A 581 2.65 5.42 -1.44
N ALA A 582 3.41 6.45 -1.13
CA ALA A 582 3.25 7.77 -1.69
C ALA A 582 4.36 8.06 -2.71
N SER A 583 4.10 8.90 -3.69
CA SER A 583 5.07 9.29 -4.69
C SER A 583 5.23 10.80 -4.79
N MET A 584 6.45 11.21 -5.13
CA MET A 584 6.70 12.56 -5.56
C MET A 584 6.41 12.64 -7.05
N TRP A 585 5.32 13.30 -7.39
CA TRP A 585 4.94 13.56 -8.76
C TRP A 585 5.41 14.93 -9.18
N GLN A 586 6.08 15.00 -10.24
CA GLN A 586 6.59 16.18 -10.83
C GLN A 586 8.03 16.51 -10.52
N GLU A 587 8.61 17.21 -11.47
CA GLU A 587 9.93 17.76 -11.42
C GLU A 587 10.08 18.74 -10.26
N VAL A 588 11.06 18.42 -9.46
CA VAL A 588 11.50 19.29 -8.41
C VAL A 588 12.62 20.15 -8.97
N GLY A 589 12.33 21.37 -9.25
CA GLY A 589 13.35 22.28 -9.68
C GLY A 589 13.70 22.11 -11.16
N GLY A 590 13.87 22.94 -11.85
CA GLY A 590 14.48 23.33 -13.06
C GLY A 590 14.76 24.79 -12.87
N LYS A 591 15.69 25.31 -13.57
CA LYS A 591 15.97 26.73 -13.60
C LYS A 591 14.65 27.47 -13.80
N ASN A 592 14.25 28.26 -12.81
CA ASN A 592 13.12 29.19 -12.85
C ASN A 592 11.68 28.63 -12.76
N LYS A 593 11.44 27.38 -12.38
CA LYS A 593 10.07 26.93 -12.21
C LYS A 593 9.63 27.14 -10.76
N GLY A 594 8.76 28.12 -10.56
CA GLY A 594 8.12 28.43 -9.29
C GLY A 594 7.10 27.39 -8.83
N THR A 595 7.10 26.20 -9.43
CA THR A 595 6.21 25.11 -9.07
C THR A 595 6.59 24.50 -7.74
N PRO A 596 5.64 24.32 -6.83
CA PRO A 596 5.90 23.88 -5.48
C PRO A 596 6.33 22.41 -5.36
N GLY A 597 6.26 21.62 -6.38
CA GLY A 597 6.34 20.17 -6.31
C GLY A 597 4.97 19.57 -5.99
N ARG A 598 4.79 18.31 -6.32
CA ARG A 598 3.51 17.61 -6.15
C ARG A 598 3.74 16.27 -5.50
N PHE A 599 3.00 16.02 -4.44
CA PHE A 599 3.00 14.73 -3.75
C PHE A 599 1.69 14.03 -4.02
N CYS A 600 1.76 12.75 -4.32
CA CYS A 600 0.60 11.92 -4.58
C CYS A 600 0.48 10.86 -3.51
N PHE A 601 -0.68 10.79 -2.89
CA PHE A 601 -1.04 9.78 -1.93
C PHE A 601 -2.26 8.99 -2.43
N PRO A 602 -2.33 7.69 -2.17
CA PRO A 602 -3.58 6.98 -2.35
C PRO A 602 -4.58 7.46 -1.28
N ILE A 603 -5.83 7.65 -1.65
CA ILE A 603 -6.86 8.07 -0.69
C ILE A 603 -7.12 7.01 0.38
N MET A 604 -6.78 5.77 0.10
CA MET A 604 -6.79 4.67 1.06
C MET A 604 -5.42 4.02 1.09
N CYS A 605 -4.82 3.96 2.29
CA CYS A 605 -3.46 3.48 2.48
C CYS A 605 -3.35 2.63 3.75
N SER A 606 -2.81 1.42 3.61
CA SER A 606 -2.54 0.54 4.76
C SER A 606 -1.21 0.84 5.46
N THR A 607 -0.35 1.66 4.85
CA THR A 607 0.92 2.05 5.44
C THR A 607 0.73 3.28 6.32
N ASN A 608 1.49 3.36 7.41
CA ASN A 608 1.47 4.52 8.29
C ASN A 608 1.80 5.82 7.51
N ILE A 609 0.97 6.84 7.63
CA ILE A 609 1.08 8.10 6.90
C ILE A 609 2.35 8.88 7.30
N ASP A 610 2.73 8.87 8.58
CA ASP A 610 3.95 9.56 9.05
C ASP A 610 5.20 8.96 8.42
N ASP A 611 5.20 7.64 8.22
CA ASP A 611 6.29 6.92 7.54
C ASP A 611 6.36 7.32 6.07
N LEU A 612 5.21 7.39 5.40
CA LEU A 612 5.15 7.80 4.00
C LEU A 612 5.56 9.25 3.80
N VAL A 613 5.06 10.15 4.64
CA VAL A 613 5.41 11.58 4.62
C VAL A 613 6.91 11.74 4.84
N THR A 614 7.48 11.08 5.85
CA THR A 614 8.92 11.15 6.13
C THR A 614 9.75 10.66 4.94
N LYS A 615 9.40 9.52 4.35
CA LYS A 615 10.10 8.98 3.17
C LYS A 615 9.99 9.89 1.97
N LEU A 616 8.80 10.46 1.76
CA LEU A 616 8.52 11.32 0.63
C LEU A 616 9.33 12.62 0.70
N PHE A 617 9.38 13.25 1.88
CA PHE A 617 10.21 14.45 2.07
C PHE A 617 11.72 14.13 1.97
N GLY A 618 12.16 12.96 2.40
CA GLY A 618 13.52 12.50 2.15
C GLY A 618 13.83 12.38 0.65
N ARG A 619 12.96 11.75 -0.13
CA ARG A 619 13.10 11.68 -1.59
C ARG A 619 13.07 13.07 -2.24
N PHE A 620 12.15 13.91 -1.80
CA PHE A 620 12.02 15.28 -2.28
C PHE A 620 13.31 16.08 -2.06
N ARG A 621 13.86 15.99 -0.85
CA ARG A 621 15.12 16.66 -0.50
C ARG A 621 16.29 16.20 -1.40
N TRP A 622 16.41 14.90 -1.61
CA TRP A 622 17.44 14.33 -2.48
C TRP A 622 17.31 14.80 -3.93
N GLU A 623 16.13 14.64 -4.52
CA GLU A 623 15.91 14.98 -5.93
C GLU A 623 16.06 16.49 -6.16
N LEU A 624 15.61 17.29 -5.22
CA LEU A 624 15.78 18.75 -5.28
C LEU A 624 17.25 19.13 -5.38
N CYS A 625 18.06 18.62 -4.46
CA CYS A 625 19.49 18.88 -4.47
C CYS A 625 20.15 18.39 -5.77
N ARG A 626 19.79 17.19 -6.22
CA ARG A 626 20.29 16.61 -7.48
C ARG A 626 19.95 17.48 -8.68
N CYS A 627 18.71 17.94 -8.80
CA CYS A 627 18.26 18.79 -9.90
C CYS A 627 18.95 20.16 -9.93
N ILE A 628 19.15 20.79 -8.77
CA ILE A 628 19.83 22.09 -8.66
C ILE A 628 21.29 21.97 -9.07
N GLN A 629 21.98 20.95 -8.58
CA GLN A 629 23.39 20.72 -8.88
C GLN A 629 23.63 20.22 -10.32
N GLY A 630 22.60 19.69 -10.96
CA GLY A 630 22.65 19.21 -12.34
C GLY A 630 23.77 18.17 -12.53
N MET A 631 24.66 18.35 -13.49
CA MET A 631 25.76 17.42 -13.76
C MET A 631 26.78 17.28 -12.61
N ALA A 632 26.86 18.27 -11.72
CA ALA A 632 27.77 18.27 -10.58
C ALA A 632 27.15 17.72 -9.29
N TRP A 633 26.00 17.06 -9.37
CA TRP A 633 25.25 16.57 -8.20
C TRP A 633 26.03 15.59 -7.29
N ASN A 634 27.00 14.90 -7.85
CA ASN A 634 27.88 13.96 -7.15
C ASN A 634 29.36 14.43 -7.06
N ASP A 635 29.65 15.68 -7.45
CA ASP A 635 31.00 16.24 -7.34
C ASP A 635 31.23 16.75 -5.91
N VAL A 636 32.13 16.10 -5.19
CA VAL A 636 32.49 16.42 -3.80
C VAL A 636 32.99 17.85 -3.62
N LYS A 637 33.53 18.47 -4.68
CA LYS A 637 33.98 19.86 -4.64
C LYS A 637 32.83 20.85 -4.44
N VAL A 638 31.62 20.49 -4.84
CA VAL A 638 30.43 21.31 -4.72
C VAL A 638 29.91 21.39 -3.28
N LYS A 639 30.21 20.41 -2.44
CA LYS A 639 29.75 20.33 -1.05
C LYS A 639 28.23 20.49 -0.91
N SER A 640 27.50 19.62 -1.57
CA SER A 640 26.04 19.52 -1.48
C SER A 640 25.64 18.25 -0.71
N LEU A 641 24.36 18.17 -0.31
CA LEU A 641 23.81 16.96 0.30
C LEU A 641 24.12 15.72 -0.54
N THR A 642 23.80 15.76 -1.82
CA THR A 642 23.95 14.60 -2.70
C THR A 642 25.40 14.23 -2.93
N SER A 643 26.31 15.21 -3.09
CA SER A 643 27.72 14.94 -3.34
C SER A 643 28.44 14.37 -2.10
N GLU A 644 28.25 14.99 -0.92
CA GLU A 644 28.88 14.51 0.30
C GLU A 644 28.30 13.16 0.76
N TYR A 645 26.98 12.95 0.58
CA TYR A 645 26.37 11.67 0.92
C TYR A 645 26.81 10.55 -0.05
N MET A 646 26.94 10.85 -1.35
CA MET A 646 27.49 9.92 -2.34
C MET A 646 28.92 9.54 -2.01
N ASP A 647 29.78 10.50 -1.65
CA ASP A 647 31.16 10.23 -1.22
C ASP A 647 31.17 9.29 0.00
N TYR A 648 30.33 9.56 0.99
CA TYR A 648 30.17 8.73 2.17
C TYR A 648 29.81 7.28 1.82
N ILE A 649 28.77 7.03 1.03
CA ILE A 649 28.35 5.66 0.69
C ILE A 649 29.27 4.97 -0.32
N GLN A 650 29.97 5.71 -1.18
CA GLN A 650 30.92 5.14 -2.13
C GLN A 650 32.23 4.70 -1.47
N PHE A 651 32.72 5.50 -0.53
CA PHE A 651 34.01 5.29 0.13
C PHE A 651 33.90 4.82 1.59
N TYR A 652 32.74 4.33 2.05
CA TYR A 652 32.54 3.91 3.43
C TYR A 652 33.60 2.90 3.93
N ARG A 653 34.08 2.02 3.06
CA ARG A 653 35.13 1.02 3.43
C ARG A 653 36.46 1.65 3.79
N LYS A 654 36.80 2.79 3.17
CA LYS A 654 38.04 3.53 3.39
C LYS A 654 37.90 4.62 4.44
N ASN A 655 36.69 4.91 4.88
CA ASN A 655 36.44 5.96 5.85
C ASN A 655 36.97 5.55 7.23
N ARG A 656 37.92 6.31 7.75
CA ARG A 656 38.57 6.04 9.04
C ARG A 656 37.71 6.38 10.25
N GLU A 657 36.65 7.16 10.08
CA GLU A 657 35.73 7.54 11.15
C GLU A 657 34.67 6.47 11.41
N LEU A 658 34.55 5.47 10.53
CA LEU A 658 33.61 4.37 10.69
C LEU A 658 34.31 3.16 11.35
N SER A 659 33.69 2.62 12.41
CA SER A 659 34.06 1.32 12.97
C SER A 659 33.70 0.19 11.98
N ASP A 660 34.26 -0.99 12.19
CA ASP A 660 33.98 -2.15 11.34
C ASP A 660 32.49 -2.55 11.40
N GLU A 661 31.86 -2.47 12.57
CA GLU A 661 30.40 -2.67 12.71
C GLU A 661 29.61 -1.65 11.92
N ALA A 662 30.01 -0.37 11.95
CA ALA A 662 29.35 0.68 11.20
C ALA A 662 29.49 0.44 9.69
N ARG A 663 30.66 -0.03 9.21
CA ARG A 663 30.88 -0.38 7.80
C ARG A 663 29.98 -1.53 7.35
N GLU A 664 29.82 -2.57 8.16
CA GLU A 664 28.91 -3.68 7.82
C GLU A 664 27.44 -3.22 7.80
N LYS A 665 27.02 -2.35 8.74
CA LYS A 665 25.67 -1.75 8.69
C LYS A 665 25.44 -0.94 7.42
N VAL A 666 26.41 -0.12 7.01
CA VAL A 666 26.32 0.66 5.74
C VAL A 666 26.24 -0.28 4.54
N LYS A 667 27.02 -1.36 4.52
CA LYS A 667 26.95 -2.38 3.46
C LYS A 667 25.56 -3.01 3.35
N LEU A 668 24.98 -3.41 4.48
CA LEU A 668 23.61 -3.96 4.53
C LEU A 668 22.58 -2.94 4.07
N GLN A 669 22.75 -1.67 4.44
CA GLN A 669 21.88 -0.58 4.01
C GLN A 669 21.96 -0.35 2.50
N ILE A 670 23.17 -0.39 1.92
CA ILE A 670 23.38 -0.31 0.47
C ILE A 670 22.67 -1.48 -0.25
N GLN A 671 22.77 -2.69 0.29
CA GLN A 671 22.08 -3.86 -0.26
C GLN A 671 20.55 -3.71 -0.19
N LYS A 672 20.02 -3.29 0.97
CA LYS A 672 18.59 -3.02 1.15
C LYS A 672 18.08 -1.93 0.19
N GLY A 673 18.86 -0.88 0.01
CA GLY A 673 18.58 0.21 -0.94
C GLY A 673 18.81 -0.17 -2.41
N ARG A 674 19.18 -1.42 -2.71
CA ARG A 674 19.46 -1.92 -4.08
C ARG A 674 20.46 -1.05 -4.84
N ASN A 675 21.49 -0.56 -4.18
CA ASN A 675 22.49 0.38 -4.67
C ASN A 675 21.91 1.73 -5.17
N ASN A 676 20.67 2.06 -4.80
CA ASN A 676 20.07 3.35 -5.11
C ASN A 676 20.41 4.35 -3.99
N SER A 677 21.27 5.30 -4.28
CA SER A 677 21.75 6.29 -3.30
C SER A 677 20.63 7.12 -2.68
N ARG A 678 19.59 7.44 -3.43
CA ARG A 678 18.41 8.14 -2.90
C ARG A 678 17.71 7.31 -1.84
N GLU A 679 17.44 6.05 -2.11
CA GLU A 679 16.73 5.18 -1.16
C GLU A 679 17.59 4.88 0.08
N ILE A 680 18.91 4.82 -0.07
CA ILE A 680 19.85 4.69 1.06
C ILE A 680 19.77 5.95 1.95
N PHE A 681 19.80 7.13 1.33
CA PHE A 681 19.62 8.40 2.03
C PHE A 681 18.28 8.47 2.76
N VAL A 682 17.20 8.04 2.12
CA VAL A 682 15.87 8.03 2.73
C VAL A 682 15.81 7.17 3.99
N MET A 683 16.50 6.02 4.00
CA MET A 683 16.59 5.19 5.22
C MET A 683 17.29 5.95 6.37
N ASP A 684 18.35 6.68 6.07
CA ASP A 684 19.03 7.50 7.07
C ASP A 684 18.16 8.70 7.49
N TYR A 685 17.44 9.32 6.57
CA TYR A 685 16.52 10.41 6.90
C TYR A 685 15.37 9.93 7.80
N GLU A 686 14.82 8.75 7.56
CA GLU A 686 13.86 8.14 8.48
C GLU A 686 14.46 7.91 9.89
N ALA A 687 15.66 7.35 9.95
CA ALA A 687 16.35 7.15 11.24
C ALA A 687 16.64 8.48 11.93
N TRP A 688 16.97 9.52 11.17
CA TRP A 688 17.18 10.89 11.65
C TRP A 688 15.95 11.44 12.32
N VAL A 689 14.83 11.42 11.63
CA VAL A 689 13.55 11.99 12.11
C VAL A 689 12.94 11.16 13.24
N LYS A 690 12.91 9.82 13.11
CA LYS A 690 12.18 8.95 14.05
C LYS A 690 12.99 8.59 15.30
N SER A 691 14.29 8.44 15.17
CA SER A 691 15.13 7.93 16.25
C SER A 691 16.08 8.99 16.82
N GLU A 692 16.88 9.60 15.97
CA GLU A 692 17.89 10.57 16.41
C GLU A 692 17.24 11.83 17.02
N ALA A 693 16.10 12.27 16.52
CA ALA A 693 15.32 13.36 17.09
C ALA A 693 14.92 13.10 18.56
N ASN A 694 14.74 11.85 18.93
CA ASN A 694 14.43 11.43 20.28
C ASN A 694 15.68 11.10 21.14
N GLY A 695 16.89 11.33 20.60
CA GLY A 695 18.14 11.01 21.27
C GLY A 695 18.54 9.53 21.20
N SER A 696 17.79 8.71 20.44
CA SER A 696 18.10 7.30 20.23
C SER A 696 19.07 7.11 19.06
N MET A 697 20.32 6.82 19.37
CA MET A 697 21.39 6.69 18.39
C MET A 697 21.22 5.44 17.50
N LYS A 698 20.74 5.64 16.30
CA LYS A 698 20.62 4.58 15.26
C LYS A 698 21.62 4.74 14.14
N MET A 699 22.10 5.95 13.92
CA MET A 699 23.00 6.29 12.83
C MET A 699 24.48 6.25 13.27
N ASN A 700 25.36 6.02 12.30
CA ASN A 700 26.78 6.25 12.54
C ASN A 700 27.12 7.75 12.55
N LYS A 701 28.31 8.07 13.07
CA LYS A 701 28.75 9.45 13.24
C LYS A 701 28.74 10.26 11.94
N VAL A 702 29.23 9.68 10.84
CA VAL A 702 29.37 10.37 9.56
C VAL A 702 28.01 10.73 8.97
N ALA A 703 27.08 9.76 8.93
CA ALA A 703 25.71 10.01 8.46
C ALA A 703 25.00 11.04 9.33
N ARG A 704 25.18 10.98 10.66
CA ARG A 704 24.60 11.96 11.59
C ARG A 704 25.12 13.39 11.32
N GLU A 705 26.41 13.57 11.07
CA GLU A 705 27.00 14.87 10.76
C GLU A 705 26.49 15.42 9.43
N LEU A 706 26.30 14.57 8.42
CA LEU A 706 25.73 14.94 7.13
C LEU A 706 24.27 15.41 7.27
N LEU A 707 23.44 14.61 7.96
CA LEU A 707 22.05 15.00 8.13
C LEU A 707 21.89 16.20 9.05
N ALA A 708 22.67 16.36 10.09
CA ALA A 708 22.70 17.58 10.91
C ALA A 708 23.03 18.83 10.09
N THR A 709 23.86 18.69 9.05
CA THR A 709 24.27 19.78 8.18
C THR A 709 23.21 20.15 7.17
N TYR A 710 22.58 19.15 6.53
CA TYR A 710 21.69 19.37 5.40
C TYR A 710 20.19 19.25 5.72
N CYS A 711 19.84 18.58 6.82
CA CYS A 711 18.48 18.40 7.33
C CYS A 711 18.42 18.82 8.81
N PRO A 712 18.72 20.09 9.14
CA PRO A 712 18.84 20.52 10.53
C PRO A 712 17.52 20.44 11.28
N PHE A 713 17.58 19.93 12.50
CA PHE A 713 16.45 20.02 13.42
C PHE A 713 16.12 21.46 13.78
N ASN A 714 14.94 21.70 14.34
CA ASN A 714 14.58 22.98 14.88
C ASN A 714 15.53 23.39 16.02
N LYS A 715 15.53 24.67 16.39
CA LYS A 715 16.44 25.26 17.37
C LYS A 715 16.36 24.58 18.76
N GLU A 716 15.15 24.29 19.22
CA GLU A 716 14.92 23.69 20.56
C GLU A 716 15.49 22.28 20.62
N LEU A 717 15.21 21.48 19.60
CA LEU A 717 15.68 20.10 19.52
C LEU A 717 17.20 20.04 19.38
N ARG A 718 17.80 20.94 18.59
CA ARG A 718 19.27 21.06 18.49
C ARG A 718 19.90 21.43 19.82
N ALA A 719 19.33 22.36 20.57
CA ALA A 719 19.82 22.72 21.91
C ALA A 719 19.76 21.53 22.86
N LYS A 720 18.66 20.77 22.86
CA LYS A 720 18.48 19.55 23.65
C LYS A 720 19.49 18.47 23.29
N LEU A 721 19.72 18.21 22.01
CA LEU A 721 20.65 17.21 21.54
C LEU A 721 22.11 17.62 21.75
N ASN A 722 22.44 18.89 21.63
CA ASN A 722 23.79 19.39 21.86
C ASN A 722 24.31 19.12 23.29
N ALA A 723 23.42 18.97 24.26
CA ALA A 723 23.78 18.56 25.62
C ALA A 723 24.25 17.08 25.69
N GLN A 724 24.06 16.30 24.66
CA GLN A 724 24.46 14.90 24.58
C GLN A 724 25.74 14.77 23.76
N ARG A 725 26.80 14.24 24.41
CA ARG A 725 28.15 14.09 23.83
C ARG A 725 28.20 13.55 22.38
N PRO A 726 27.38 12.54 21.97
CA PRO A 726 27.43 12.02 20.61
C PRO A 726 26.94 12.98 19.52
N TYR A 727 26.17 14.00 19.90
CA TYR A 727 25.61 15.00 18.97
C TYR A 727 26.43 16.29 18.93
N GLU A 728 27.28 16.55 19.93
CA GLU A 728 28.05 17.78 20.05
C GLU A 728 28.83 18.12 18.78
N VAL A 729 29.53 17.13 18.21
CA VAL A 729 30.35 17.33 17.00
C VAL A 729 29.48 17.70 15.79
N ALA A 730 28.35 16.98 15.61
CA ALA A 730 27.43 17.23 14.52
C ALA A 730 26.78 18.63 14.63
N MET A 731 26.34 19.01 15.82
CA MET A 731 25.75 20.32 16.07
C MET A 731 26.76 21.45 15.93
N ALA A 732 28.00 21.26 16.38
CA ALA A 732 29.10 22.24 16.22
C ALA A 732 29.49 22.42 14.73
N ARG A 733 29.49 21.36 13.93
CA ARG A 733 29.72 21.42 12.47
C ARG A 733 28.63 22.23 11.80
N PHE A 734 27.38 21.91 12.10
CA PHE A 734 26.23 22.64 11.60
C PHE A 734 26.28 24.12 11.96
N GLY A 735 26.47 24.45 13.25
CA GLY A 735 26.53 25.84 13.72
C GLY A 735 27.61 26.68 13.02
N ARG A 736 28.79 26.11 12.77
CA ARG A 736 29.85 26.78 11.99
C ARG A 736 29.44 27.04 10.54
N THR A 737 28.78 26.07 9.90
CA THR A 737 28.32 26.22 8.52
C THR A 737 27.20 27.28 8.42
N ALA A 738 26.23 27.23 9.32
CA ALA A 738 25.14 28.21 9.37
C ALA A 738 25.66 29.60 9.64
N LEU A 739 26.56 29.80 10.59
CA LEU A 739 27.17 31.08 10.89
C LEU A 739 27.94 31.67 9.69
N LYS A 740 28.72 30.83 9.01
CA LYS A 740 29.44 31.24 7.80
C LYS A 740 28.47 31.69 6.70
N LYS A 741 27.42 30.94 6.44
CA LYS A 741 26.41 31.28 5.46
C LYS A 741 25.65 32.54 5.84
N LYS A 742 25.25 32.70 7.10
CA LYS A 742 24.65 33.93 7.63
C LYS A 742 25.52 35.16 7.34
N GLN A 743 26.82 35.10 7.68
CA GLN A 743 27.76 36.20 7.45
C GLN A 743 27.93 36.48 5.96
N GLU A 744 27.97 35.47 5.11
CA GLU A 744 28.06 35.61 3.66
C GLU A 744 26.85 36.40 3.11
N PHE A 745 25.64 36.00 3.49
CA PHE A 745 24.43 36.69 3.05
C PHE A 745 24.25 38.08 3.68
N GLU A 746 24.70 38.29 4.91
CA GLU A 746 24.74 39.60 5.54
C GLU A 746 25.64 40.58 4.75
N LEU A 747 26.80 40.13 4.30
CA LEU A 747 27.71 40.93 3.48
C LEU A 747 27.09 41.23 2.10
N LYS A 748 26.39 40.27 1.50
CA LYS A 748 25.65 40.48 0.23
C LYS A 748 24.55 41.54 0.39
N ILE A 749 23.77 41.44 1.46
CA ILE A 749 22.73 42.43 1.77
C ILE A 749 23.34 43.82 1.91
N LYS A 750 24.42 43.96 2.69
CA LYS A 750 25.12 45.23 2.83
C LYS A 750 25.71 45.79 1.53
N ALA A 751 26.10 44.89 0.61
CA ALA A 751 26.58 45.32 -0.70
C ALA A 751 25.42 45.81 -1.59
N ILE A 752 24.28 45.08 -1.59
CA ILE A 752 23.07 45.44 -2.34
C ILE A 752 22.50 46.78 -1.84
N GLN A 753 22.45 47.00 -0.52
CA GLN A 753 21.97 48.24 0.09
C GLN A 753 22.79 49.47 -0.27
N LYS A 754 24.00 49.32 -0.82
CA LYS A 754 24.78 50.42 -1.36
C LYS A 754 24.39 50.80 -2.78
N GLU A 755 23.75 49.91 -3.51
CA GLU A 755 23.36 50.08 -4.91
C GLU A 755 21.84 50.33 -5.07
N THR A 756 21.04 49.74 -4.20
CA THR A 756 19.55 49.83 -4.23
C THR A 756 18.97 49.85 -2.82
N ASP A 757 17.80 50.49 -2.65
CA ASP A 757 17.05 50.46 -1.38
C ASP A 757 16.27 49.17 -1.15
N GLU A 758 16.05 48.37 -2.20
CA GLU A 758 15.28 47.12 -2.13
C GLU A 758 16.20 45.91 -2.15
N ILE A 759 16.06 45.06 -1.15
CA ILE A 759 16.74 43.75 -1.10
C ILE A 759 15.88 42.71 -1.80
N PRO A 760 16.43 41.94 -2.76
CA PRO A 760 15.67 40.87 -3.38
C PRO A 760 15.20 39.83 -2.35
N GLU A 761 13.91 39.50 -2.38
CA GLU A 761 13.28 38.51 -1.48
C GLU A 761 14.08 37.20 -1.34
N PRO A 762 14.64 36.58 -2.42
CA PRO A 762 15.40 35.32 -2.28
C PRO A 762 16.68 35.51 -1.42
N ILE A 763 17.33 36.65 -1.46
CA ILE A 763 18.52 36.94 -0.67
C ILE A 763 18.13 37.16 0.79
N GLU A 764 17.07 37.92 1.04
CA GLU A 764 16.56 38.19 2.38
C GLU A 764 16.03 36.92 3.05
N SER A 765 15.25 36.11 2.32
CA SER A 765 14.74 34.86 2.79
C SER A 765 15.87 33.87 3.19
N THR A 766 16.95 33.84 2.38
CA THR A 766 18.11 32.98 2.70
C THR A 766 18.83 33.48 3.95
N TYR A 767 19.00 34.78 4.10
CA TYR A 767 19.58 35.32 5.33
C TYR A 767 18.73 35.00 6.56
N LYS A 768 17.41 35.15 6.48
CA LYS A 768 16.48 34.80 7.56
C LYS A 768 16.57 33.32 7.89
N PHE A 769 16.60 32.46 6.87
CA PHE A 769 16.76 31.00 7.09
C PHE A 769 17.98 30.69 7.97
N TYR A 770 19.16 31.25 7.66
CA TYR A 770 20.37 31.04 8.45
C TYR A 770 20.45 31.85 9.74
N ALA A 771 19.64 32.90 9.90
CA ALA A 771 19.57 33.71 11.11
C ALA A 771 18.65 33.10 12.18
N ASP A 772 17.56 32.47 11.74
CA ASP A 772 16.53 31.87 12.61
C ASP A 772 16.84 30.44 12.99
N LEU A 773 17.80 29.83 12.32
CA LEU A 773 18.34 28.51 12.61
C LEU A 773 18.88 28.38 14.01
#